data_6ac45cb55ff57b2e2c31a010af4ab6c7
#
_entry.id   6ac45cb55ff57b2e2c31a010af4ab6c7
#
_cell.length_a   1.000
_cell.length_b   1.000
_cell.length_c   1.000
_cell.angle_alpha   90.00
_cell.angle_beta   90.00
_cell.angle_gamma   90.00
#
_symmetry.space_group_name_H-M   'P 1'
#
loop_
_entity.id
_entity.type
_entity.pdbx_description
1 polymer ?
#
loop_
_entity_poly.entity_id
_entity_poly.type
_entity_poly.pdbx_seq_one_letter_code
_entity_poly.pdbx_strand_id
1 'polypeptide(L)'
;MRASRSNAQWKRYRMEESEVLTKVIQTALSRAVEEQREFLTPEQLLLTALEERIVSGLFASMNCNVEKVKEELGAYIKKNVPILEKQDATTHNTPEISYALNEIYQAAQMQAAGAGKHTIDIFDIIVAIFMNTKLHASYILHKNGVQQVSLLETISTYRRFGSGDDDFFDSMDDDFMDDDDDDEDDFAFSSEEYLEKFTENMTEQAKKGEFNALIGREDEVERTIQILCRMTKNNPIHVGDAGVGKTAIAQGLAQLIARGEVPKKLQGYEIYSLLMADVLAGTRFRGDFEQRMTKIIQAIIEKENAILYIDEIHTIVGTGASSGGNMDAANILKPLLSTGKFRVMGATTYEEYTKSIEKNHALSRRFQKIDVLEPSAQEAVKILHSLSKKYAAYHKVSYSQKDLELAVSLSIQYLPERRLPDKAIDIMDEAGVLVSLRAEKDAVEEHEAKSAPETDSGEEKEKKAGARPKVAESDIKEVTAKMAHVPLENIDEDEKSNLRELPKKLKEQIFGQDEAVEKLALAVKKARAGFRNLDKPEASFLFVGPTGVGKTELTRVLSSILGENLLRFDMSEYQESYSVSKLIGSAPGYVGYENGGLLTEQVRKNPHSIILFDEIEKAHQDIYNVLLQILDYGTLTDNQGRKADFRNCIIVMTSNAGARDMEKGTVGFASAGTKRASDGAILSEAVAKEFSPEFRNRLDAIVTFAHLEKSVTTNIARKAIEKIGQRLSAQKIKLSFLDDVCAFVAEKGYSLEFGARNISRTAEDLIATPLIDKILFEKIKRVTISVKSGELHIKTA
;
A
#
# COMPACT_ATOMS: atom_id res chain seq x y z
N MET A 1 36.68 12.63 33.42
CA MET A 1 36.02 13.29 32.24
C MET A 1 35.90 12.40 30.97
N ARG A 2 36.55 11.23 30.87
CA ARG A 2 36.34 10.30 29.73
C ARG A 2 35.22 9.28 29.95
N ALA A 3 34.91 8.92 31.20
CA ALA A 3 33.75 8.04 31.49
C ALA A 3 32.38 8.67 31.18
N SER A 4 32.30 10.02 31.09
CA SER A 4 31.08 10.72 30.68
C SER A 4 30.89 10.78 29.16
N ARG A 5 31.91 10.45 28.35
CA ARG A 5 31.81 10.43 26.89
C ARG A 5 31.29 9.10 26.34
N SER A 6 31.58 7.96 26.99
CA SER A 6 30.99 6.66 26.56
C SER A 6 29.49 6.59 26.82
N ASN A 7 29.05 7.14 27.96
CA ASN A 7 27.58 7.24 28.26
C ASN A 7 26.82 8.25 27.39
N ALA A 8 27.51 9.17 26.70
CA ALA A 8 26.88 10.18 25.84
C ALA A 8 26.63 9.71 24.40
N GLN A 9 27.32 8.66 23.95
CA GLN A 9 27.11 8.11 22.58
C GLN A 9 25.87 7.27 22.46
N TRP A 10 25.38 6.65 23.54
CA TRP A 10 24.15 5.87 23.62
C TRP A 10 22.87 6.73 23.68
N LYS A 11 22.97 8.03 23.83
CA LYS A 11 21.83 8.95 24.09
C LYS A 11 21.04 9.44 22.86
N ARG A 12 21.31 8.97 21.64
CA ARG A 12 20.66 9.54 20.43
C ARG A 12 19.44 8.81 19.88
N TYR A 13 19.21 7.52 20.25
CA TYR A 13 17.97 6.79 19.93
C TYR A 13 17.66 5.88 21.12
N ARG A 14 16.94 6.37 22.14
CA ARG A 14 16.64 5.59 23.34
C ARG A 14 15.32 4.82 23.18
N MET A 15 15.44 3.51 22.90
CA MET A 15 14.50 2.56 23.47
C MET A 15 14.95 2.24 24.92
N GLU A 16 14.00 2.04 25.83
CA GLU A 16 14.29 1.62 27.21
C GLU A 16 14.76 0.16 27.19
N GLU A 17 15.72 -0.18 28.05
CA GLU A 17 16.21 -1.56 28.22
C GLU A 17 15.37 -2.25 29.30
N SER A 18 15.08 -3.54 29.13
CA SER A 18 14.41 -4.35 30.15
C SER A 18 15.33 -4.50 31.37
N GLU A 19 14.75 -4.72 32.56
CA GLU A 19 15.49 -4.91 33.79
C GLU A 19 16.50 -6.09 33.71
N VAL A 20 16.08 -7.19 33.05
CA VAL A 20 16.93 -8.37 32.84
C VAL A 20 18.11 -8.03 31.95
N LEU A 21 17.88 -7.32 30.83
CA LEU A 21 18.96 -6.92 29.92
C LEU A 21 19.95 -5.98 30.60
N THR A 22 19.46 -5.02 31.34
CA THR A 22 20.29 -4.08 32.12
C THR A 22 21.15 -4.84 33.13
N LYS A 23 20.59 -5.80 33.86
CA LYS A 23 21.33 -6.64 34.81
C LYS A 23 22.38 -7.48 34.12
N VAL A 24 22.10 -8.11 33.01
CA VAL A 24 23.06 -8.95 32.25
C VAL A 24 24.20 -8.12 31.72
N ILE A 25 23.93 -6.93 31.18
CA ILE A 25 25.00 -6.01 30.70
C ILE A 25 25.90 -5.56 31.87
N GLN A 26 25.34 -5.20 33.00
CA GLN A 26 26.09 -4.81 34.19
C GLN A 26 26.98 -5.95 34.73
N THR A 27 26.44 -7.15 34.80
CA THR A 27 27.13 -8.36 35.26
C THR A 27 28.29 -8.72 34.29
N ALA A 28 28.02 -8.67 32.97
CA ALA A 28 29.02 -8.93 31.94
C ALA A 28 30.18 -7.89 32.00
N LEU A 29 29.84 -6.63 32.23
CA LEU A 29 30.82 -5.55 32.38
C LEU A 29 31.67 -5.72 33.64
N SER A 30 31.05 -6.04 34.79
CA SER A 30 31.73 -6.29 36.05
C SER A 30 32.72 -7.45 35.94
N ARG A 31 32.30 -8.56 35.29
CA ARG A 31 33.15 -9.71 35.02
C ARG A 31 34.33 -9.38 34.08
N ALA A 32 34.08 -8.58 33.04
CA ALA A 32 35.16 -8.14 32.15
C ALA A 32 36.17 -7.25 32.85
N VAL A 33 35.76 -6.44 33.83
CA VAL A 33 36.66 -5.67 34.73
C VAL A 33 37.46 -6.58 35.64
N GLU A 34 36.83 -7.56 36.29
CA GLU A 34 37.47 -8.52 37.18
C GLU A 34 38.52 -9.36 36.45
N GLU A 35 38.19 -9.81 35.23
CA GLU A 35 39.08 -10.57 34.37
C GLU A 35 40.13 -9.70 33.66
N GLN A 36 40.15 -8.39 33.88
CA GLN A 36 41.04 -7.42 33.25
C GLN A 36 41.01 -7.47 31.72
N ARG A 37 39.85 -7.64 31.12
CA ARG A 37 39.64 -7.69 29.65
C ARG A 37 39.68 -6.28 29.07
N GLU A 38 40.24 -6.16 27.86
CA GLU A 38 40.30 -4.91 27.12
C GLU A 38 38.94 -4.54 26.54
N PHE A 39 38.15 -5.54 26.05
CA PHE A 39 36.85 -5.35 25.39
C PHE A 39 35.75 -6.17 26.04
N LEU A 40 34.52 -5.62 25.99
CA LEU A 40 33.31 -6.36 26.20
C LEU A 40 32.78 -6.84 24.83
N THR A 41 32.64 -8.17 24.66
CA THR A 41 32.30 -8.81 23.38
C THR A 41 30.92 -9.47 23.40
N PRO A 42 30.30 -9.81 22.23
CA PRO A 42 29.04 -10.55 22.17
C PRO A 42 29.12 -11.92 22.87
N GLU A 43 30.25 -12.58 22.81
CA GLU A 43 30.45 -13.89 23.44
C GLU A 43 30.42 -13.80 24.98
N GLN A 44 30.95 -12.74 25.55
CA GLN A 44 30.87 -12.50 27.00
C GLN A 44 29.47 -12.16 27.43
N LEU A 45 28.73 -11.36 26.61
CA LEU A 45 27.36 -11.01 26.88
C LEU A 45 26.47 -12.26 26.81
N LEU A 46 26.63 -13.10 25.77
CA LEU A 46 25.90 -14.35 25.63
C LEU A 46 26.22 -15.34 26.78
N LEU A 47 27.47 -15.47 27.17
CA LEU A 47 27.88 -16.32 28.30
C LEU A 47 27.17 -15.89 29.58
N THR A 48 27.13 -14.58 29.86
CA THR A 48 26.45 -14.05 31.06
C THR A 48 24.93 -14.20 30.93
N ALA A 49 24.36 -14.03 29.74
CA ALA A 49 22.94 -14.23 29.49
C ALA A 49 22.50 -15.69 29.76
N LEU A 50 23.33 -16.66 29.39
CA LEU A 50 23.09 -18.09 29.65
C LEU A 50 23.11 -18.48 31.14
N GLU A 51 23.59 -17.61 32.04
CA GLU A 51 23.54 -17.78 33.49
C GLU A 51 22.18 -17.36 34.08
N GLU A 52 21.40 -16.51 33.35
CA GLU A 52 20.05 -16.18 33.78
C GLU A 52 19.13 -17.38 33.54
N ARG A 53 18.34 -17.73 34.58
CA ARG A 53 17.44 -18.91 34.57
C ARG A 53 16.50 -18.91 33.37
N ILE A 54 15.96 -17.75 32.99
CA ILE A 54 15.05 -17.56 31.86
C ILE A 54 15.73 -17.93 30.53
N VAL A 55 16.97 -17.50 30.32
CA VAL A 55 17.71 -17.78 29.09
C VAL A 55 18.19 -19.22 29.04
N SER A 56 18.71 -19.74 30.14
CA SER A 56 19.14 -21.15 30.20
C SER A 56 17.99 -22.12 29.97
N GLY A 57 16.80 -21.88 30.56
CA GLY A 57 15.59 -22.65 30.33
C GLY A 57 15.14 -22.62 28.87
N LEU A 58 15.19 -21.44 28.24
CA LEU A 58 14.86 -21.30 26.81
C LEU A 58 15.78 -22.17 25.91
N PHE A 59 17.07 -22.21 26.18
CA PHE A 59 17.98 -23.05 25.40
C PHE A 59 17.85 -24.54 25.75
N ALA A 60 17.55 -24.88 26.98
CA ALA A 60 17.27 -26.27 27.42
C ALA A 60 16.03 -26.82 26.70
N SER A 61 14.95 -26.03 26.60
CA SER A 61 13.71 -26.45 25.90
C SER A 61 13.93 -26.72 24.39
N MET A 62 15.01 -26.23 23.81
CA MET A 62 15.41 -26.52 22.43
C MET A 62 16.37 -27.73 22.32
N ASN A 63 16.49 -28.58 23.35
CA ASN A 63 17.45 -29.67 23.44
C ASN A 63 18.92 -29.22 23.23
N CYS A 64 19.25 -27.97 23.57
CA CYS A 64 20.60 -27.46 23.50
C CYS A 64 21.33 -27.71 24.82
N ASN A 65 22.50 -28.33 24.76
CA ASN A 65 23.33 -28.54 25.96
C ASN A 65 24.00 -27.21 26.38
N VAL A 66 23.33 -26.50 27.32
CA VAL A 66 23.71 -25.17 27.78
C VAL A 66 25.13 -25.17 28.39
N GLU A 67 25.48 -26.20 29.19
CA GLU A 67 26.81 -26.27 29.83
C GLU A 67 27.93 -26.41 28.80
N LYS A 68 27.73 -27.19 27.75
CA LYS A 68 28.67 -27.31 26.66
C LYS A 68 28.87 -25.99 25.90
N VAL A 69 27.80 -25.25 25.69
CA VAL A 69 27.83 -23.92 25.05
C VAL A 69 28.61 -22.94 25.92
N LYS A 70 28.40 -22.95 27.25
CA LYS A 70 29.12 -22.13 28.22
C LYS A 70 30.61 -22.45 28.20
N GLU A 71 30.98 -23.75 28.19
CA GLU A 71 32.40 -24.18 28.13
C GLU A 71 33.06 -23.71 26.84
N GLU A 72 32.42 -23.87 25.67
CA GLU A 72 32.98 -23.45 24.38
C GLU A 72 33.12 -21.92 24.30
N LEU A 73 32.13 -21.15 24.78
CA LEU A 73 32.22 -19.68 24.88
C LEU A 73 33.35 -19.24 25.80
N GLY A 74 33.46 -19.85 27.01
CA GLY A 74 34.51 -19.55 27.98
C GLY A 74 35.90 -19.85 27.43
N ALA A 75 36.08 -20.97 26.74
CA ALA A 75 37.33 -21.32 26.07
C ALA A 75 37.71 -20.30 24.97
N TYR A 76 36.72 -19.87 24.18
CA TYR A 76 36.94 -18.86 23.15
C TYR A 76 37.33 -17.50 23.74
N ILE A 77 36.60 -17.03 24.78
CA ILE A 77 36.86 -15.76 25.44
C ILE A 77 38.28 -15.76 26.02
N LYS A 78 38.66 -16.85 26.69
CA LYS A 78 40.02 -16.97 27.29
C LYS A 78 41.13 -16.87 26.25
N LYS A 79 40.93 -17.43 25.08
CA LYS A 79 41.92 -17.49 23.99
C LYS A 79 42.01 -16.24 23.14
N ASN A 80 40.86 -15.58 22.86
CA ASN A 80 40.79 -14.58 21.80
C ASN A 80 40.49 -13.15 22.29
N VAL A 81 39.99 -12.96 23.52
CA VAL A 81 39.75 -11.62 24.08
C VAL A 81 41.02 -11.16 24.82
N PRO A 82 41.64 -10.08 24.38
CA PRO A 82 42.91 -9.63 24.99
C PRO A 82 42.71 -9.18 26.44
N ILE A 83 43.77 -9.41 27.24
CA ILE A 83 43.88 -8.96 28.63
C ILE A 83 44.65 -7.65 28.63
N LEU A 84 44.20 -6.66 29.40
CA LEU A 84 44.87 -5.38 29.56
C LEU A 84 46.27 -5.58 30.16
N GLU A 85 47.33 -5.20 29.46
CA GLU A 85 48.66 -5.15 30.01
C GLU A 85 48.71 -4.04 31.08
N LYS A 86 49.31 -4.36 32.24
CA LYS A 86 49.46 -3.44 33.35
C LYS A 86 50.30 -2.22 32.95
N GLN A 87 49.63 -1.13 32.60
CA GLN A 87 50.26 0.19 32.57
C GLN A 87 49.61 1.07 33.64
N ASP A 88 50.43 1.52 34.59
CA ASP A 88 50.24 2.56 35.62
C ASP A 88 48.91 2.58 36.43
N ALA A 89 49.09 2.51 37.75
CA ALA A 89 48.11 2.39 38.83
C ALA A 89 47.15 3.59 39.04
N THR A 90 46.95 4.46 38.04
CA THR A 90 46.14 5.68 38.18
C THR A 90 45.00 5.85 37.20
N THR A 91 44.76 4.92 36.26
CA THR A 91 43.62 4.96 35.34
C THR A 91 42.63 3.83 35.64
N HIS A 92 41.39 4.17 35.99
CA HIS A 92 40.25 3.23 36.02
C HIS A 92 40.06 2.67 34.61
N ASN A 93 40.57 1.47 34.34
CA ASN A 93 40.40 0.79 33.06
C ASN A 93 39.04 0.09 33.01
N THR A 94 38.03 0.78 32.53
CA THR A 94 36.78 0.16 32.15
C THR A 94 36.93 -0.47 30.76
N PRO A 95 36.52 -1.74 30.55
CA PRO A 95 36.54 -2.38 29.23
C PRO A 95 35.82 -1.55 28.17
N GLU A 96 36.38 -1.46 26.95
CA GLU A 96 35.74 -0.82 25.85
C GLU A 96 34.70 -1.76 25.21
N ILE A 97 33.57 -1.21 24.77
CA ILE A 97 32.56 -2.01 24.06
C ILE A 97 33.10 -2.32 22.67
N SER A 98 33.18 -3.61 22.33
CA SER A 98 33.63 -4.02 21.00
C SER A 98 32.72 -3.52 19.89
N TYR A 99 33.29 -3.29 18.69
CA TYR A 99 32.55 -2.87 17.53
C TYR A 99 31.42 -3.85 17.19
N ALA A 100 31.67 -5.16 17.28
CA ALA A 100 30.70 -6.21 17.04
C ALA A 100 29.51 -6.17 18.01
N LEU A 101 29.73 -5.88 19.27
CA LEU A 101 28.66 -5.75 20.27
C LEU A 101 27.80 -4.52 20.00
N ASN A 102 28.41 -3.43 19.54
CA ASN A 102 27.68 -2.23 19.15
C ASN A 102 26.79 -2.46 17.91
N GLU A 103 27.30 -3.18 16.90
CA GLU A 103 26.48 -3.57 15.73
C GLU A 103 25.27 -4.44 16.12
N ILE A 104 25.46 -5.41 17.02
CA ILE A 104 24.37 -6.27 17.51
C ILE A 104 23.33 -5.46 18.25
N TYR A 105 23.76 -4.55 19.11
CA TYR A 105 22.83 -3.71 19.85
C TYR A 105 22.00 -2.83 18.93
N GLN A 106 22.61 -2.23 17.89
CA GLN A 106 21.88 -1.46 16.87
C GLN A 106 20.92 -2.34 16.07
N ALA A 107 21.33 -3.55 15.70
CA ALA A 107 20.47 -4.49 15.00
C ALA A 107 19.24 -4.89 15.83
N ALA A 108 19.45 -5.17 17.12
CA ALA A 108 18.37 -5.49 18.06
C ALA A 108 17.40 -4.30 18.24
N GLN A 109 17.93 -3.06 18.30
CA GLN A 109 17.10 -1.85 18.34
C GLN A 109 16.22 -1.70 17.10
N MET A 110 16.81 -1.86 15.92
CA MET A 110 16.06 -1.77 14.64
C MET A 110 14.98 -2.84 14.56
N GLN A 111 15.29 -4.07 15.00
CA GLN A 111 14.35 -5.19 14.99
C GLN A 111 13.20 -4.95 15.98
N ALA A 112 13.50 -4.50 17.20
CA ALA A 112 12.49 -4.19 18.20
C ALA A 112 11.59 -3.01 17.77
N ALA A 113 12.17 -1.95 17.19
CA ALA A 113 11.43 -0.82 16.63
C ALA A 113 10.53 -1.25 15.46
N GLY A 114 11.03 -2.11 14.56
CA GLY A 114 10.25 -2.68 13.46
C GLY A 114 9.09 -3.56 13.92
N ALA A 115 9.19 -4.17 15.11
CA ALA A 115 8.13 -4.93 15.76
C ALA A 115 7.18 -4.08 16.63
N GLY A 116 7.31 -2.74 16.60
CA GLY A 116 6.45 -1.82 17.36
C GLY A 116 6.70 -1.82 18.89
N LYS A 117 7.85 -2.32 19.36
CA LYS A 117 8.19 -2.34 20.78
C LYS A 117 8.79 -1.00 21.23
N HIS A 118 8.57 -0.66 22.49
CA HIS A 118 9.17 0.51 23.13
C HIS A 118 10.40 0.16 24.00
N THR A 119 10.60 -1.13 24.30
CA THR A 119 11.71 -1.65 25.12
C THR A 119 12.46 -2.75 24.38
N ILE A 120 13.75 -2.83 24.62
CA ILE A 120 14.62 -3.93 24.14
C ILE A 120 14.76 -4.94 25.25
N ASP A 121 14.57 -6.22 24.96
CA ASP A 121 14.77 -7.31 25.89
C ASP A 121 16.02 -8.15 25.56
N ILE A 122 16.40 -9.05 26.49
CA ILE A 122 17.58 -9.92 26.31
C ILE A 122 17.43 -10.85 25.11
N PHE A 123 16.19 -11.23 24.75
CA PHE A 123 15.92 -12.11 23.61
C PHE A 123 16.15 -11.41 22.28
N ASP A 124 15.90 -10.08 22.18
CA ASP A 124 16.21 -9.31 20.98
C ASP A 124 17.72 -9.30 20.71
N ILE A 125 18.53 -9.24 21.76
CA ILE A 125 20.01 -9.33 21.66
C ILE A 125 20.44 -10.75 21.25
N ILE A 126 19.88 -11.79 21.84
CA ILE A 126 20.20 -13.20 21.51
C ILE A 126 19.85 -13.49 20.03
N VAL A 127 18.71 -13.04 19.55
CA VAL A 127 18.34 -13.17 18.14
C VAL A 127 19.33 -12.42 17.24
N ALA A 128 19.72 -11.21 17.59
CA ALA A 128 20.68 -10.44 16.81
C ALA A 128 22.08 -11.11 16.78
N ILE A 129 22.53 -11.72 17.90
CA ILE A 129 23.75 -12.53 17.94
C ILE A 129 23.62 -13.75 17.03
N PHE A 130 22.52 -14.49 17.11
CA PHE A 130 22.31 -15.69 16.33
C PHE A 130 22.25 -15.42 14.83
N MET A 131 21.59 -14.34 14.41
CA MET A 131 21.46 -13.95 12.99
C MET A 131 22.76 -13.47 12.37
N ASN A 132 23.72 -13.01 13.15
CA ASN A 132 25.01 -12.53 12.64
C ASN A 132 25.99 -13.70 12.48
N THR A 133 25.98 -14.36 11.33
CA THR A 133 26.81 -15.52 10.99
C THR A 133 28.33 -15.26 11.00
N LYS A 134 28.76 -13.99 11.11
CA LYS A 134 30.18 -13.62 11.23
C LYS A 134 30.72 -13.76 12.66
N LEU A 135 29.84 -13.91 13.64
CA LEU A 135 30.21 -14.03 15.05
C LEU A 135 30.52 -15.47 15.42
N HIS A 136 31.51 -15.62 16.29
CA HIS A 136 31.83 -16.94 16.84
C HIS A 136 30.74 -17.43 17.79
N ALA A 137 30.07 -16.56 18.52
CA ALA A 137 28.90 -16.85 19.31
C ALA A 137 27.78 -17.50 18.49
N SER A 138 27.47 -16.97 17.32
CA SER A 138 26.50 -17.56 16.37
C SER A 138 26.93 -18.95 15.91
N TYR A 139 28.22 -19.12 15.56
CA TYR A 139 28.75 -20.43 15.16
C TYR A 139 28.62 -21.48 16.27
N ILE A 140 28.90 -21.13 17.56
CA ILE A 140 28.76 -22.05 18.67
C ILE A 140 27.31 -22.49 18.86
N LEU A 141 26.34 -21.56 18.75
CA LEU A 141 24.92 -21.89 18.85
C LEU A 141 24.47 -22.84 17.74
N HIS A 142 24.82 -22.57 16.49
CA HIS A 142 24.51 -23.46 15.37
C HIS A 142 25.16 -24.83 15.49
N LYS A 143 26.43 -24.90 15.94
CA LYS A 143 27.15 -26.15 16.15
C LYS A 143 26.51 -27.03 17.23
N ASN A 144 25.89 -26.43 18.24
CA ASN A 144 25.19 -27.13 19.31
C ASN A 144 23.69 -27.34 19.05
N GLY A 145 23.25 -27.24 17.78
CA GLY A 145 21.94 -27.69 17.32
C GLY A 145 20.83 -26.63 17.38
N VAL A 146 21.14 -25.38 17.79
CA VAL A 146 20.13 -24.31 17.79
C VAL A 146 19.74 -23.95 16.34
N GLN A 147 18.46 -24.07 16.03
CA GLN A 147 17.89 -23.69 14.74
C GLN A 147 17.16 -22.37 14.84
N GLN A 148 17.17 -21.58 13.75
CA GLN A 148 16.56 -20.25 13.71
C GLN A 148 15.06 -20.28 14.04
N VAL A 149 14.34 -21.24 13.44
CA VAL A 149 12.89 -21.38 13.62
C VAL A 149 12.57 -21.70 15.07
N SER A 150 13.25 -22.70 15.64
CA SER A 150 13.06 -23.08 17.04
C SER A 150 13.35 -21.94 18.01
N LEU A 151 14.42 -21.18 17.78
CA LEU A 151 14.77 -20.03 18.63
C LEU A 151 13.68 -18.96 18.60
N LEU A 152 13.17 -18.61 17.42
CA LEU A 152 12.12 -17.59 17.29
C LEU A 152 10.77 -18.05 17.85
N GLU A 153 10.39 -19.30 17.63
CA GLU A 153 9.17 -19.90 18.17
C GLU A 153 9.19 -19.97 19.69
N THR A 154 10.29 -20.45 20.28
CA THR A 154 10.41 -20.54 21.73
C THR A 154 10.40 -19.16 22.39
N ILE A 155 11.07 -18.16 21.80
CA ILE A 155 11.01 -16.76 22.27
C ILE A 155 9.57 -16.21 22.15
N SER A 156 8.88 -16.48 21.06
CA SER A 156 7.50 -16.01 20.87
C SER A 156 6.53 -16.61 21.87
N THR A 157 6.70 -17.88 22.16
CA THR A 157 5.91 -18.61 23.17
C THR A 157 6.17 -18.04 24.57
N TYR A 158 7.43 -17.83 24.94
CA TYR A 158 7.78 -17.22 26.22
C TYR A 158 7.15 -15.82 26.37
N ARG A 159 7.21 -14.97 25.33
CA ARG A 159 6.62 -13.62 25.36
C ARG A 159 5.08 -13.64 25.49
N ARG A 160 4.43 -14.67 25.00
CA ARG A 160 2.98 -14.82 25.04
C ARG A 160 2.46 -15.29 26.40
N PHE A 161 3.22 -16.14 27.08
CA PHE A 161 2.78 -16.82 28.32
C PHE A 161 3.59 -16.46 29.56
N GLY A 162 4.76 -15.81 29.44
CA GLY A 162 5.71 -15.60 30.52
C GLY A 162 5.65 -14.23 31.23
N SER A 163 4.58 -13.45 31.13
CA SER A 163 4.49 -12.11 31.74
C SER A 163 3.92 -12.08 33.16
N GLY A 164 4.09 -13.11 33.92
CA GLY A 164 3.72 -13.08 35.34
C GLY A 164 3.90 -14.43 36.04
N ASP A 165 4.98 -14.56 36.72
CA ASP A 165 5.37 -15.48 37.78
C ASP A 165 6.61 -16.35 37.45
N ASP A 166 7.52 -16.38 38.41
CA ASP A 166 8.78 -17.18 38.40
C ASP A 166 8.57 -18.70 38.35
N ASP A 167 7.33 -19.18 38.41
CA ASP A 167 6.97 -20.61 38.53
C ASP A 167 6.79 -21.33 37.19
N PHE A 168 6.91 -20.63 36.06
CA PHE A 168 6.69 -21.23 34.73
C PHE A 168 7.73 -22.31 34.36
N PHE A 169 8.94 -22.23 34.89
CA PHE A 169 9.99 -23.21 34.62
C PHE A 169 10.03 -24.35 35.69
N ASP A 170 9.48 -24.14 36.88
CA ASP A 170 9.37 -25.21 37.88
C ASP A 170 8.33 -26.28 37.51
N SER A 171 7.37 -25.92 36.67
CA SER A 171 6.41 -26.86 36.10
C SER A 171 6.91 -27.66 34.90
N MET A 172 8.08 -27.30 34.33
CA MET A 172 8.68 -28.01 33.19
C MET A 172 9.74 -29.04 33.56
N ASP A 173 10.29 -29.02 34.80
CA ASP A 173 11.40 -29.90 35.20
C ASP A 173 10.93 -31.26 35.76
N ASP A 174 9.63 -31.43 36.12
CA ASP A 174 9.12 -32.70 36.66
C ASP A 174 8.48 -33.65 35.61
N ASP A 175 8.27 -33.21 34.36
CA ASP A 175 7.57 -34.05 33.35
C ASP A 175 8.49 -34.57 32.21
N PHE A 176 9.83 -34.47 32.31
CA PHE A 176 10.75 -34.90 31.25
C PHE A 176 11.73 -36.01 31.69
N MET A 177 11.32 -36.97 32.55
CA MET A 177 12.04 -38.24 32.64
C MET A 177 11.02 -39.38 32.63
N ASP A 178 11.22 -40.21 31.64
CA ASP A 178 10.66 -41.53 31.33
C ASP A 178 9.35 -41.57 30.53
N ASP A 179 9.52 -42.33 29.51
CA ASP A 179 8.69 -43.21 28.72
C ASP A 179 8.23 -42.73 27.33
N ASP A 180 8.75 -43.47 26.37
CA ASP A 180 8.04 -43.84 25.14
C ASP A 180 6.61 -44.20 25.47
N ASP A 181 5.71 -43.46 24.91
CA ASP A 181 4.33 -43.70 24.56
C ASP A 181 3.40 -42.54 24.97
N ASP A 182 2.61 -42.15 23.97
CA ASP A 182 1.32 -41.45 24.06
C ASP A 182 1.27 -39.91 24.17
N ASP A 183 1.10 -39.30 22.97
CA ASP A 183 0.39 -38.05 22.73
C ASP A 183 -1.05 -38.10 23.28
N GLU A 184 -1.27 -38.08 24.59
CA GLU A 184 -2.60 -38.18 25.19
C GLU A 184 -3.26 -36.87 25.62
N ASP A 185 -2.57 -35.75 25.67
CA ASP A 185 -3.16 -34.47 26.14
C ASP A 185 -4.05 -33.72 25.14
N ASP A 186 -3.98 -34.01 23.82
CA ASP A 186 -4.99 -33.58 22.86
C ASP A 186 -6.21 -34.50 22.76
N PHE A 187 -6.23 -35.58 23.55
CA PHE A 187 -7.30 -36.62 23.57
C PHE A 187 -8.45 -36.36 24.55
N ALA A 188 -8.37 -35.32 25.39
CA ALA A 188 -9.33 -35.08 26.47
C ALA A 188 -10.53 -34.19 26.09
N PHE A 189 -10.54 -33.55 24.94
CA PHE A 189 -11.69 -32.73 24.51
C PHE A 189 -12.81 -33.61 23.94
N SER A 190 -14.03 -33.43 24.44
CA SER A 190 -15.23 -34.01 23.82
C SER A 190 -15.46 -33.45 22.42
N SER A 191 -16.21 -34.18 21.58
CA SER A 191 -16.59 -33.70 20.23
C SER A 191 -17.23 -32.29 20.25
N GLU A 192 -17.95 -31.96 21.32
CA GLU A 192 -18.58 -30.63 21.52
C GLU A 192 -17.56 -29.57 21.86
N GLU A 193 -16.61 -29.83 22.74
CA GLU A 193 -15.53 -28.87 23.05
C GLU A 193 -14.64 -28.55 21.83
N TYR A 194 -14.40 -29.55 20.96
CA TYR A 194 -13.71 -29.30 19.67
C TYR A 194 -14.48 -28.36 18.78
N LEU A 195 -15.81 -28.49 18.69
CA LEU A 195 -16.63 -27.57 17.89
C LEU A 195 -16.63 -26.16 18.48
N GLU A 196 -16.76 -26.03 19.81
CA GLU A 196 -16.74 -24.73 20.48
C GLU A 196 -15.40 -24.00 20.30
N LYS A 197 -14.27 -24.73 20.31
CA LYS A 197 -12.92 -24.15 20.21
C LYS A 197 -12.56 -23.72 18.79
N PHE A 198 -12.98 -24.47 17.77
CA PHE A 198 -12.50 -24.30 16.39
C PHE A 198 -13.60 -23.86 15.41
N THR A 199 -14.84 -23.71 15.87
CA THR A 199 -15.96 -23.28 15.02
C THR A 199 -16.86 -22.28 15.74
N GLU A 200 -17.54 -21.45 14.97
CA GLU A 200 -18.62 -20.59 15.46
C GLU A 200 -19.98 -21.09 14.98
N ASN A 201 -20.93 -21.25 15.87
CA ASN A 201 -22.30 -21.63 15.50
C ASN A 201 -23.07 -20.42 14.96
N MET A 202 -23.09 -20.25 13.64
CA MET A 202 -23.79 -19.17 12.96
C MET A 202 -25.31 -19.17 13.17
N THR A 203 -25.89 -20.37 13.34
CA THR A 203 -27.34 -20.49 13.60
C THR A 203 -27.71 -19.96 14.97
N GLU A 204 -26.86 -20.18 15.97
CA GLU A 204 -27.04 -19.64 17.30
C GLU A 204 -26.85 -18.13 17.37
N GLN A 205 -25.83 -17.60 16.67
CA GLN A 205 -25.62 -16.16 16.49
C GLN A 205 -26.83 -15.52 15.78
N ALA A 206 -27.42 -16.20 14.79
CA ALA A 206 -28.63 -15.74 14.12
C ALA A 206 -29.86 -15.69 15.07
N LYS A 207 -29.99 -16.66 15.98
CA LYS A 207 -31.04 -16.65 17.01
C LYS A 207 -30.89 -15.49 17.99
N LYS A 208 -29.64 -15.12 18.32
CA LYS A 208 -29.30 -13.95 19.16
C LYS A 208 -29.49 -12.61 18.44
N GLY A 209 -29.72 -12.63 17.10
CA GLY A 209 -29.92 -11.41 16.30
C GLY A 209 -28.64 -10.63 15.98
N GLU A 210 -27.48 -11.29 16.01
CA GLU A 210 -26.18 -10.68 15.79
C GLU A 210 -25.93 -10.31 14.32
N PHE A 211 -26.59 -11.02 13.38
CA PHE A 211 -26.46 -10.79 11.95
C PHE A 211 -27.42 -9.73 11.41
N ASN A 212 -26.97 -9.02 10.39
CA ASN A 212 -27.81 -8.07 9.67
C ASN A 212 -28.77 -8.81 8.71
N ALA A 213 -29.89 -8.18 8.37
CA ALA A 213 -30.83 -8.75 7.40
C ALA A 213 -30.15 -8.90 6.03
N LEU A 214 -30.31 -10.07 5.42
CA LEU A 214 -29.83 -10.34 4.06
C LEU A 214 -30.68 -9.55 3.05
N ILE A 215 -30.04 -8.85 2.13
CA ILE A 215 -30.69 -8.03 1.11
C ILE A 215 -30.06 -8.30 -0.26
N GLY A 216 -30.90 -8.58 -1.28
CA GLY A 216 -30.47 -8.69 -2.67
C GLY A 216 -29.62 -9.93 -2.97
N ARG A 217 -29.82 -11.01 -2.19
CA ARG A 217 -29.15 -12.32 -2.37
C ARG A 217 -30.13 -13.49 -2.26
N GLU A 218 -31.38 -13.20 -2.50
CA GLU A 218 -32.48 -14.17 -2.38
C GLU A 218 -32.29 -15.35 -3.33
N ASP A 219 -31.88 -15.09 -4.58
CA ASP A 219 -31.65 -16.11 -5.60
C ASP A 219 -30.46 -17.02 -5.27
N GLU A 220 -29.36 -16.45 -4.79
CA GLU A 220 -28.16 -17.22 -4.38
C GLU A 220 -28.47 -18.08 -3.15
N VAL A 221 -29.23 -17.57 -2.19
CA VAL A 221 -29.66 -18.34 -1.01
C VAL A 221 -30.61 -19.46 -1.42
N GLU A 222 -31.61 -19.17 -2.25
CA GLU A 222 -32.52 -20.20 -2.76
C GLU A 222 -31.76 -21.31 -3.50
N ARG A 223 -30.78 -20.91 -4.33
CA ARG A 223 -29.91 -21.85 -5.03
C ARG A 223 -29.05 -22.67 -4.07
N THR A 224 -28.53 -22.07 -3.01
CA THR A 224 -27.79 -22.74 -1.95
C THR A 224 -28.67 -23.79 -1.24
N ILE A 225 -29.90 -23.43 -0.88
CA ILE A 225 -30.91 -24.35 -0.30
C ILE A 225 -31.20 -25.52 -1.24
N GLN A 226 -31.44 -25.23 -2.54
CA GLN A 226 -31.70 -26.26 -3.54
C GLN A 226 -30.56 -27.28 -3.62
N ILE A 227 -29.30 -26.82 -3.58
CA ILE A 227 -28.11 -27.68 -3.64
C ILE A 227 -27.99 -28.50 -2.36
N LEU A 228 -28.10 -27.89 -1.19
CA LEU A 228 -28.04 -28.58 0.11
C LEU A 228 -29.12 -29.66 0.28
N CYS A 229 -30.28 -29.53 -0.39
CA CYS A 229 -31.34 -30.51 -0.39
C CYS A 229 -31.17 -31.70 -1.36
N ARG A 230 -30.08 -31.71 -2.18
CA ARG A 230 -29.79 -32.81 -3.10
C ARG A 230 -29.35 -34.06 -2.36
N MET A 231 -29.51 -35.21 -3.01
CA MET A 231 -29.00 -36.49 -2.50
C MET A 231 -27.49 -36.62 -2.68
N THR A 232 -26.97 -36.13 -3.80
CA THR A 232 -25.56 -36.12 -4.16
C THR A 232 -25.17 -34.76 -4.68
N LYS A 233 -23.88 -34.40 -4.61
CA LYS A 233 -23.38 -33.06 -4.96
C LYS A 233 -24.09 -31.94 -4.22
N ASN A 234 -24.28 -32.18 -2.94
CA ASN A 234 -25.03 -31.33 -2.00
C ASN A 234 -24.13 -30.30 -1.30
N ASN A 235 -22.95 -30.01 -1.84
CA ASN A 235 -22.01 -29.05 -1.28
C ASN A 235 -21.94 -27.82 -2.19
N PRO A 236 -22.56 -26.70 -1.82
CA PRO A 236 -22.45 -25.45 -2.56
C PRO A 236 -21.10 -24.78 -2.33
N ILE A 237 -20.56 -24.14 -3.35
CA ILE A 237 -19.41 -23.25 -3.24
C ILE A 237 -19.74 -21.90 -3.88
N HIS A 238 -19.68 -20.84 -3.07
CA HIS A 238 -19.89 -19.47 -3.49
C HIS A 238 -18.61 -18.92 -4.09
N VAL A 239 -18.63 -18.55 -5.36
CA VAL A 239 -17.48 -18.03 -6.08
C VAL A 239 -17.77 -16.60 -6.54
N GLY A 240 -16.93 -15.66 -6.15
CA GLY A 240 -17.11 -14.24 -6.51
C GLY A 240 -15.93 -13.41 -6.04
N ASP A 241 -15.82 -12.18 -6.53
CA ASP A 241 -14.76 -11.27 -6.15
C ASP A 241 -14.75 -11.01 -4.63
N ALA A 242 -13.63 -10.49 -4.11
CA ALA A 242 -13.56 -10.07 -2.70
C ALA A 242 -14.56 -8.92 -2.45
N GLY A 243 -15.21 -8.90 -1.30
CA GLY A 243 -16.12 -7.82 -0.90
C GLY A 243 -17.53 -7.86 -1.51
N VAL A 244 -17.91 -8.90 -2.31
CA VAL A 244 -19.27 -8.99 -2.89
C VAL A 244 -20.33 -9.54 -1.93
N GLY A 245 -19.96 -9.97 -0.71
CA GLY A 245 -20.90 -10.46 0.30
C GLY A 245 -21.13 -11.97 0.29
N LYS A 246 -20.12 -12.79 -0.04
CA LYS A 246 -20.22 -14.27 0.00
C LYS A 246 -20.56 -14.80 1.38
N THR A 247 -19.94 -14.29 2.42
CA THR A 247 -20.17 -14.67 3.81
C THR A 247 -21.58 -14.29 4.28
N ALA A 248 -22.14 -13.18 3.75
CA ALA A 248 -23.50 -12.76 4.06
C ALA A 248 -24.57 -13.76 3.59
N ILE A 249 -24.31 -14.56 2.52
CA ILE A 249 -25.20 -15.62 2.05
C ILE A 249 -25.29 -16.74 3.10
N ALA A 250 -24.16 -17.12 3.71
CA ALA A 250 -24.13 -18.11 4.77
C ALA A 250 -24.87 -17.63 6.03
N GLN A 251 -24.64 -16.35 6.40
CA GLN A 251 -25.35 -15.69 7.52
C GLN A 251 -26.86 -15.61 7.27
N GLY A 252 -27.26 -15.25 6.05
CA GLY A 252 -28.67 -15.19 5.64
C GLY A 252 -29.33 -16.58 5.70
N LEU A 253 -28.65 -17.62 5.23
CA LEU A 253 -29.16 -19.00 5.35
C LEU A 253 -29.29 -19.41 6.82
N ALA A 254 -28.34 -19.07 7.68
CA ALA A 254 -28.41 -19.31 9.12
C ALA A 254 -29.64 -18.63 9.76
N GLN A 255 -29.96 -17.39 9.35
CA GLN A 255 -31.17 -16.69 9.79
C GLN A 255 -32.45 -17.39 9.34
N LEU A 256 -32.52 -17.85 8.08
CA LEU A 256 -33.69 -18.59 7.58
C LEU A 256 -33.88 -19.92 8.30
N ILE A 257 -32.81 -20.65 8.60
CA ILE A 257 -32.86 -21.88 9.41
C ILE A 257 -33.35 -21.57 10.83
N ALA A 258 -32.80 -20.53 11.46
CA ALA A 258 -33.18 -20.11 12.81
C ALA A 258 -34.68 -19.73 12.92
N ARG A 259 -35.25 -19.15 11.85
CA ARG A 259 -36.68 -18.80 11.76
C ARG A 259 -37.56 -19.95 11.30
N GLY A 260 -36.98 -21.07 10.87
CA GLY A 260 -37.74 -22.20 10.30
C GLY A 260 -38.27 -21.95 8.88
N GLU A 261 -37.81 -20.91 8.20
CA GLU A 261 -38.21 -20.50 6.83
C GLU A 261 -37.45 -21.28 5.74
N VAL A 262 -37.15 -22.55 6.00
CA VAL A 262 -36.43 -23.45 5.10
C VAL A 262 -37.23 -24.72 4.85
N PRO A 263 -36.99 -25.44 3.73
CA PRO A 263 -37.61 -26.73 3.47
C PRO A 263 -37.43 -27.73 4.61
N LYS A 264 -38.40 -28.64 4.79
CA LYS A 264 -38.37 -29.66 5.88
C LYS A 264 -37.07 -30.42 5.98
N LYS A 265 -36.35 -30.61 4.86
CA LYS A 265 -35.05 -31.31 4.82
C LYS A 265 -33.90 -30.55 5.51
N LEU A 266 -34.05 -29.26 5.73
CA LEU A 266 -33.05 -28.39 6.36
C LEU A 266 -33.54 -27.79 7.69
N GLN A 267 -34.76 -28.11 8.11
CA GLN A 267 -35.26 -27.71 9.43
C GLN A 267 -34.48 -28.41 10.53
N GLY A 268 -34.06 -27.64 11.51
CA GLY A 268 -33.27 -28.17 12.65
C GLY A 268 -31.76 -28.35 12.34
N TYR A 269 -31.31 -27.92 11.16
CA TYR A 269 -29.88 -27.88 10.87
C TYR A 269 -29.20 -26.69 11.55
N GLU A 270 -27.91 -26.87 11.85
CA GLU A 270 -27.02 -25.82 12.36
C GLU A 270 -25.85 -25.61 11.42
N ILE A 271 -25.43 -24.36 11.26
CA ILE A 271 -24.27 -24.00 10.44
C ILE A 271 -23.11 -23.63 11.35
N TYR A 272 -22.02 -24.33 11.20
CA TYR A 272 -20.77 -24.13 11.91
C TYR A 272 -19.73 -23.51 10.98
N SER A 273 -19.28 -22.30 11.29
CA SER A 273 -18.21 -21.62 10.56
C SER A 273 -16.85 -22.03 11.10
N LEU A 274 -15.98 -22.57 10.26
CA LEU A 274 -14.64 -23.01 10.65
C LEU A 274 -13.71 -21.79 10.85
N LEU A 275 -13.08 -21.74 12.03
CA LEU A 275 -12.06 -20.73 12.37
C LEU A 275 -10.67 -21.23 11.95
N MET A 276 -10.30 -20.97 10.68
CA MET A 276 -9.03 -21.46 10.13
C MET A 276 -7.81 -20.99 10.90
N ALA A 277 -7.83 -19.77 11.43
CA ALA A 277 -6.72 -19.26 12.23
C ALA A 277 -6.48 -20.08 13.49
N ASP A 278 -7.56 -20.51 14.17
CA ASP A 278 -7.47 -21.29 15.40
C ASP A 278 -7.08 -22.76 15.13
N VAL A 279 -7.53 -23.31 14.01
CA VAL A 279 -7.13 -24.66 13.58
C VAL A 279 -5.64 -24.72 13.29
N LEU A 280 -5.06 -23.63 12.73
CA LEU A 280 -3.65 -23.53 12.41
C LEU A 280 -2.78 -23.12 13.61
N ALA A 281 -3.36 -22.45 14.61
CA ALA A 281 -2.63 -21.97 15.77
C ALA A 281 -2.03 -23.16 16.55
N GLY A 282 -0.70 -23.11 16.78
CA GLY A 282 0.02 -24.14 17.56
C GLY A 282 0.27 -25.47 16.83
N THR A 283 -0.13 -25.64 15.54
CA THR A 283 0.26 -26.84 14.77
C THR A 283 1.72 -26.70 14.33
N ARG A 284 2.57 -27.63 14.76
CA ARG A 284 4.01 -27.68 14.42
C ARG A 284 4.27 -28.52 13.18
N PHE A 285 3.48 -29.56 12.99
CA PHE A 285 3.64 -30.53 11.91
C PHE A 285 2.35 -30.63 11.08
N ARG A 286 2.49 -31.11 9.86
CA ARG A 286 1.36 -31.38 8.97
C ARG A 286 0.33 -32.34 9.60
N GLY A 287 0.81 -33.31 10.38
CA GLY A 287 -0.03 -34.30 11.06
C GLY A 287 -0.99 -33.69 12.08
N ASP A 288 -0.57 -32.69 12.83
CA ASP A 288 -1.38 -32.04 13.87
C ASP A 288 -2.61 -31.36 13.26
N PHE A 289 -2.41 -30.64 12.17
CA PHE A 289 -3.49 -30.01 11.40
C PHE A 289 -4.46 -31.06 10.82
N GLU A 290 -3.93 -32.14 10.22
CA GLU A 290 -4.74 -33.21 9.66
C GLU A 290 -5.56 -33.94 10.73
N GLN A 291 -5.01 -34.16 11.91
CA GLN A 291 -5.71 -34.75 13.07
C GLN A 291 -6.80 -33.82 13.59
N ARG A 292 -6.51 -32.53 13.80
CA ARG A 292 -7.51 -31.55 14.24
C ARG A 292 -8.67 -31.45 13.26
N MET A 293 -8.36 -31.29 11.95
CA MET A 293 -9.39 -31.26 10.92
C MET A 293 -10.24 -32.51 10.91
N THR A 294 -9.63 -33.68 11.06
CA THR A 294 -10.36 -34.98 11.14
C THR A 294 -11.32 -35.02 12.34
N LYS A 295 -10.85 -34.58 13.52
CA LYS A 295 -11.69 -34.52 14.73
C LYS A 295 -12.86 -33.53 14.59
N ILE A 296 -12.62 -32.31 14.04
CA ILE A 296 -13.67 -31.32 13.76
C ILE A 296 -14.72 -31.90 12.82
N ILE A 297 -14.30 -32.54 11.75
CA ILE A 297 -15.19 -33.14 10.76
C ILE A 297 -15.99 -34.28 11.38
N GLN A 298 -15.36 -35.12 12.24
CA GLN A 298 -16.03 -36.19 12.93
C GLN A 298 -17.09 -35.65 13.89
N ALA A 299 -16.79 -34.60 14.65
CA ALA A 299 -17.75 -33.96 15.54
C ALA A 299 -18.95 -33.35 14.78
N ILE A 300 -18.73 -32.77 13.57
CA ILE A 300 -19.81 -32.29 12.68
C ILE A 300 -20.67 -33.47 12.18
N ILE A 301 -20.07 -34.61 11.85
CA ILE A 301 -20.78 -35.81 11.40
C ILE A 301 -21.63 -36.39 12.50
N GLU A 302 -21.13 -36.44 13.74
CA GLU A 302 -21.84 -36.92 14.91
C GLU A 302 -23.08 -36.11 15.26
N LYS A 303 -23.10 -34.83 14.94
CA LYS A 303 -24.25 -33.92 15.10
C LYS A 303 -25.40 -34.14 14.09
N GLU A 304 -25.30 -35.10 13.16
CA GLU A 304 -26.27 -35.49 12.12
C GLU A 304 -26.91 -34.32 11.27
N ASN A 305 -27.28 -33.20 11.93
CA ASN A 305 -27.94 -32.03 11.30
C ASN A 305 -27.03 -30.81 11.28
N ALA A 306 -25.76 -30.97 10.91
CA ALA A 306 -24.79 -29.89 10.84
C ALA A 306 -24.31 -29.63 9.40
N ILE A 307 -23.99 -28.38 9.11
CA ILE A 307 -23.38 -27.89 7.85
C ILE A 307 -22.09 -27.19 8.24
N LEU A 308 -20.96 -27.61 7.69
CA LEU A 308 -19.69 -26.93 7.87
C LEU A 308 -19.56 -25.82 6.84
N TYR A 309 -19.42 -24.57 7.28
CA TYR A 309 -19.09 -23.42 6.44
C TYR A 309 -17.58 -23.14 6.52
N ILE A 310 -16.95 -22.99 5.36
CA ILE A 310 -15.52 -22.71 5.27
C ILE A 310 -15.37 -21.47 4.39
N ASP A 311 -15.03 -20.36 5.02
CA ASP A 311 -14.64 -19.18 4.27
C ASP A 311 -13.22 -19.37 3.72
N GLU A 312 -12.94 -18.78 2.55
CA GLU A 312 -11.67 -18.96 1.86
C GLU A 312 -11.24 -20.44 1.73
N ILE A 313 -12.16 -21.31 1.32
CA ILE A 313 -11.95 -22.78 1.25
C ILE A 313 -10.71 -23.17 0.44
N HIS A 314 -10.20 -22.32 -0.40
CA HIS A 314 -8.95 -22.53 -1.15
C HIS A 314 -7.71 -22.66 -0.24
N THR A 315 -7.75 -22.12 0.96
CA THR A 315 -6.66 -22.22 1.96
C THR A 315 -6.45 -23.66 2.43
N ILE A 316 -7.51 -24.47 2.40
CA ILE A 316 -7.49 -25.88 2.79
C ILE A 316 -7.02 -26.78 1.65
N VAL A 317 -7.29 -26.35 0.43
CA VAL A 317 -6.92 -27.09 -0.79
C VAL A 317 -5.55 -26.61 -1.25
N GLY A 318 -4.49 -27.23 -0.76
CA GLY A 318 -3.12 -26.85 -1.06
C GLY A 318 -2.86 -26.58 -2.54
N THR A 319 -2.36 -25.38 -2.87
CA THR A 319 -1.84 -25.05 -4.17
C THR A 319 -0.56 -25.84 -4.43
N GLY A 320 -0.63 -26.76 -5.36
CA GLY A 320 0.39 -27.75 -5.67
C GLY A 320 1.82 -27.22 -5.77
N ALA A 321 2.71 -27.98 -5.19
CA ALA A 321 4.12 -28.18 -5.56
C ALA A 321 4.93 -26.95 -5.98
N SER A 322 5.33 -26.13 -5.00
CA SER A 322 6.65 -25.52 -5.03
C SER A 322 7.10 -25.20 -3.59
N SER A 323 8.15 -25.92 -3.17
CA SER A 323 9.03 -25.68 -2.01
C SER A 323 8.35 -25.26 -0.69
N GLY A 324 8.00 -26.25 0.15
CA GLY A 324 7.80 -26.05 1.58
C GLY A 324 6.36 -26.19 2.06
N GLY A 325 5.88 -27.42 2.26
CA GLY A 325 4.91 -27.74 3.29
C GLY A 325 3.50 -27.19 3.18
N ASN A 326 2.88 -27.12 2.00
CA ASN A 326 1.47 -26.76 1.91
C ASN A 326 0.55 -27.90 2.38
N MET A 327 -0.27 -27.59 3.38
CA MET A 327 -1.25 -28.48 3.99
C MET A 327 -2.35 -28.86 2.97
N ASP A 328 -2.53 -30.15 2.67
CA ASP A 328 -3.55 -30.65 1.75
C ASP A 328 -4.67 -31.39 2.49
N ALA A 329 -5.54 -30.63 3.18
CA ALA A 329 -6.74 -31.19 3.81
C ALA A 329 -7.78 -31.67 2.77
N ALA A 330 -7.57 -31.40 1.49
CA ALA A 330 -8.43 -31.95 0.44
C ALA A 330 -8.50 -33.47 0.47
N ASN A 331 -7.46 -34.16 0.90
CA ASN A 331 -7.44 -35.61 0.98
C ASN A 331 -8.36 -36.14 2.09
N ILE A 332 -8.56 -35.41 3.18
CA ILE A 332 -9.48 -35.73 4.27
C ILE A 332 -10.93 -35.51 3.84
N LEU A 333 -11.19 -34.39 3.14
CA LEU A 333 -12.54 -34.05 2.69
C LEU A 333 -13.07 -34.94 1.56
N LYS A 334 -12.20 -35.40 0.64
CA LYS A 334 -12.56 -36.18 -0.55
C LYS A 334 -13.46 -37.39 -0.27
N PRO A 335 -13.14 -38.30 0.67
CA PRO A 335 -13.99 -39.46 0.95
C PRO A 335 -15.34 -39.05 1.55
N LEU A 336 -15.36 -38.08 2.43
CA LEU A 336 -16.53 -37.64 3.18
C LEU A 336 -17.57 -36.92 2.30
N LEU A 337 -17.11 -36.04 1.42
CA LEU A 337 -17.97 -35.35 0.44
C LEU A 337 -18.64 -36.33 -0.56
N SER A 338 -18.15 -37.58 -0.64
CA SER A 338 -18.72 -38.58 -1.53
C SER A 338 -19.90 -39.31 -0.92
N THR A 339 -20.02 -39.34 0.41
CA THR A 339 -21.06 -40.12 1.13
C THR A 339 -22.42 -39.43 1.12
N GLY A 340 -22.48 -38.13 0.82
CA GLY A 340 -23.69 -37.30 0.88
C GLY A 340 -24.24 -37.07 2.31
N LYS A 341 -23.64 -37.67 3.31
CA LYS A 341 -24.01 -37.49 4.72
C LYS A 341 -23.40 -36.24 5.34
N PHE A 342 -22.22 -35.86 4.88
CA PHE A 342 -21.49 -34.64 5.28
C PHE A 342 -21.79 -33.51 4.31
N ARG A 343 -22.19 -32.35 4.82
CA ARG A 343 -22.50 -31.16 4.04
C ARG A 343 -21.51 -30.07 4.32
N VAL A 344 -20.91 -29.54 3.24
CA VAL A 344 -19.97 -28.43 3.32
C VAL A 344 -20.45 -27.30 2.41
N MET A 345 -20.38 -26.11 2.94
CA MET A 345 -20.60 -24.88 2.19
C MET A 345 -19.29 -24.08 2.17
N GLY A 346 -18.76 -23.77 0.99
CA GLY A 346 -17.52 -23.04 0.83
C GLY A 346 -17.70 -21.66 0.23
N ALA A 347 -16.77 -20.74 0.49
CA ALA A 347 -16.66 -19.48 -0.21
C ALA A 347 -15.22 -19.27 -0.69
N THR A 348 -15.06 -18.68 -1.90
CA THR A 348 -13.73 -18.38 -2.48
C THR A 348 -13.83 -17.32 -3.56
N THR A 349 -12.69 -16.80 -4.04
CA THR A 349 -12.65 -15.91 -5.21
C THR A 349 -12.60 -16.68 -6.53
N TYR A 350 -12.87 -16.01 -7.67
CA TYR A 350 -12.77 -16.63 -9.00
C TYR A 350 -11.36 -17.12 -9.29
N GLU A 351 -10.35 -16.33 -8.93
CA GLU A 351 -8.95 -16.64 -9.16
C GLU A 351 -8.53 -17.88 -8.39
N GLU A 352 -8.85 -17.93 -7.10
CA GLU A 352 -8.49 -19.03 -6.22
C GLU A 352 -9.29 -20.31 -6.54
N TYR A 353 -10.56 -20.16 -6.94
CA TYR A 353 -11.36 -21.28 -7.42
C TYR A 353 -10.68 -21.99 -8.60
N THR A 354 -10.26 -21.22 -9.61
CA THR A 354 -9.59 -21.76 -10.80
C THR A 354 -8.23 -22.36 -10.49
N LYS A 355 -7.45 -21.71 -9.58
CA LYS A 355 -6.12 -22.21 -9.21
C LYS A 355 -6.15 -23.49 -8.38
N SER A 356 -7.06 -23.60 -7.43
CA SER A 356 -7.05 -24.62 -6.38
C SER A 356 -8.12 -25.69 -6.57
N ILE A 357 -9.37 -25.32 -6.82
CA ILE A 357 -10.51 -26.25 -6.80
C ILE A 357 -10.80 -26.82 -8.18
N GLU A 358 -10.82 -26.00 -9.23
CA GLU A 358 -11.15 -26.44 -10.57
C GLU A 358 -10.12 -27.42 -11.14
N LYS A 359 -8.83 -27.18 -10.87
CA LYS A 359 -7.74 -28.09 -11.24
C LYS A 359 -7.80 -29.42 -10.50
N ASN A 360 -8.36 -29.47 -9.32
CA ASN A 360 -8.58 -30.70 -8.55
C ASN A 360 -9.89 -31.37 -8.97
N HIS A 361 -9.86 -32.18 -10.02
CA HIS A 361 -11.03 -32.86 -10.55
C HIS A 361 -11.82 -33.69 -9.52
N ALA A 362 -11.18 -34.13 -8.45
CA ALA A 362 -11.85 -34.88 -7.39
C ALA A 362 -12.74 -34.00 -6.51
N LEU A 363 -12.34 -32.75 -6.27
CA LEU A 363 -13.14 -31.77 -5.51
C LEU A 363 -14.17 -31.07 -6.40
N SER A 364 -13.78 -30.63 -7.61
CA SER A 364 -14.69 -29.88 -8.50
C SER A 364 -15.96 -30.66 -8.86
N ARG A 365 -15.87 -32.01 -8.90
CA ARG A 365 -17.06 -32.86 -9.15
C ARG A 365 -18.00 -32.98 -7.94
N ARG A 366 -17.55 -32.60 -6.74
CA ARG A 366 -18.32 -32.74 -5.49
C ARG A 366 -18.90 -31.43 -5.01
N PHE A 367 -18.34 -30.32 -5.43
CA PHE A 367 -18.86 -29.01 -5.17
C PHE A 367 -19.75 -28.54 -6.33
N GLN A 368 -20.80 -27.82 -6.01
CA GLN A 368 -21.64 -27.12 -6.99
C GLN A 368 -21.38 -25.63 -6.91
N LYS A 369 -20.80 -25.07 -7.96
CA LYS A 369 -20.49 -23.64 -8.07
C LYS A 369 -21.78 -22.82 -8.11
N ILE A 370 -21.76 -21.72 -7.34
CA ILE A 370 -22.73 -20.62 -7.37
C ILE A 370 -21.92 -19.35 -7.59
N ASP A 371 -22.18 -18.66 -8.68
CA ASP A 371 -21.53 -17.38 -8.97
C ASP A 371 -22.21 -16.28 -8.15
N VAL A 372 -21.41 -15.51 -7.41
CA VAL A 372 -21.84 -14.37 -6.60
C VAL A 372 -21.31 -13.09 -7.25
N LEU A 373 -22.20 -12.43 -7.97
CA LEU A 373 -21.85 -11.20 -8.70
C LEU A 373 -21.87 -9.97 -7.79
N GLU A 374 -21.24 -8.89 -8.23
CA GLU A 374 -21.32 -7.58 -7.58
C GLU A 374 -22.79 -7.10 -7.58
N PRO A 375 -23.35 -6.62 -6.45
CA PRO A 375 -24.72 -6.13 -6.41
C PRO A 375 -24.85 -4.85 -7.24
N SER A 376 -26.06 -4.58 -7.74
CA SER A 376 -26.38 -3.32 -8.40
C SER A 376 -26.27 -2.14 -7.42
N ALA A 377 -26.12 -0.91 -7.95
CA ALA A 377 -26.08 0.29 -7.12
C ALA A 377 -27.32 0.43 -6.23
N GLN A 378 -28.52 0.06 -6.76
CA GLN A 378 -29.77 0.13 -6.00
C GLN A 378 -29.82 -0.87 -4.84
N GLU A 379 -29.33 -2.08 -5.05
CA GLU A 379 -29.20 -3.10 -4.01
C GLU A 379 -28.17 -2.68 -2.96
N ALA A 380 -27.03 -2.14 -3.38
CA ALA A 380 -26.01 -1.63 -2.46
C ALA A 380 -26.56 -0.52 -1.56
N VAL A 381 -27.36 0.41 -2.07
CA VAL A 381 -28.03 1.44 -1.26
C VAL A 381 -28.96 0.82 -0.20
N LYS A 382 -29.73 -0.23 -0.58
CA LYS A 382 -30.59 -0.94 0.37
C LYS A 382 -29.78 -1.64 1.46
N ILE A 383 -28.65 -2.27 1.08
CA ILE A 383 -27.71 -2.91 2.02
C ILE A 383 -27.16 -1.88 3.00
N LEU A 384 -26.63 -0.75 2.50
CA LEU A 384 -26.13 0.33 3.33
C LEU A 384 -27.21 0.88 4.27
N HIS A 385 -28.44 1.05 3.79
CA HIS A 385 -29.54 1.53 4.62
C HIS A 385 -29.88 0.57 5.77
N SER A 386 -29.79 -0.75 5.56
CA SER A 386 -29.95 -1.74 6.62
C SER A 386 -28.83 -1.66 7.64
N LEU A 387 -27.58 -1.51 7.18
CA LEU A 387 -26.37 -1.46 8.02
C LEU A 387 -26.26 -0.11 8.75
N SER A 388 -26.72 0.98 8.17
CA SER A 388 -26.56 2.34 8.70
C SER A 388 -27.08 2.51 10.15
N LYS A 389 -28.11 1.76 10.54
CA LYS A 389 -28.64 1.77 11.92
C LYS A 389 -27.61 1.28 12.93
N LYS A 390 -26.87 0.23 12.61
CA LYS A 390 -25.83 -0.36 13.47
C LYS A 390 -24.62 0.57 13.57
N TYR A 391 -24.15 1.09 12.42
CA TYR A 391 -23.05 2.04 12.36
C TYR A 391 -23.39 3.39 13.01
N ALA A 392 -24.64 3.88 12.83
CA ALA A 392 -25.13 5.07 13.50
C ALA A 392 -25.18 4.95 15.03
N ALA A 393 -25.49 3.75 15.53
CA ALA A 393 -25.46 3.47 16.96
C ALA A 393 -24.04 3.41 17.52
N TYR A 394 -23.13 2.78 16.76
CA TYR A 394 -21.73 2.60 17.14
C TYR A 394 -20.97 3.94 17.19
N HIS A 395 -21.03 4.73 16.10
CA HIS A 395 -20.34 6.03 16.00
C HIS A 395 -21.11 7.18 16.63
N LYS A 396 -22.33 6.95 17.13
CA LYS A 396 -23.24 7.96 17.69
C LYS A 396 -23.57 9.09 16.71
N VAL A 397 -23.64 8.79 15.42
CA VAL A 397 -23.97 9.72 14.33
C VAL A 397 -25.30 9.38 13.66
N SER A 398 -25.73 10.17 12.68
CA SER A 398 -26.90 9.88 11.86
C SER A 398 -26.57 10.02 10.38
N TYR A 399 -27.02 9.04 9.58
CA TYR A 399 -26.88 9.02 8.11
C TYR A 399 -28.26 9.31 7.47
N SER A 400 -28.31 10.16 6.45
CA SER A 400 -29.49 10.29 5.61
C SER A 400 -29.44 9.34 4.41
N GLN A 401 -30.61 9.09 3.80
CA GLN A 401 -30.68 8.24 2.60
C GLN A 401 -29.83 8.81 1.45
N LYS A 402 -29.80 10.16 1.31
CA LYS A 402 -28.98 10.83 0.29
C LYS A 402 -27.48 10.59 0.48
N ASP A 403 -27.05 10.58 1.75
CA ASP A 403 -25.64 10.32 2.09
C ASP A 403 -25.23 8.89 1.68
N LEU A 404 -26.12 7.91 1.88
CA LEU A 404 -25.87 6.53 1.49
C LEU A 404 -25.86 6.34 -0.04
N GLU A 405 -26.79 6.99 -0.74
CA GLU A 405 -26.81 7.03 -2.21
C GLU A 405 -25.53 7.68 -2.77
N LEU A 406 -25.09 8.78 -2.14
CA LEU A 406 -23.84 9.44 -2.52
C LEU A 406 -22.63 8.55 -2.27
N ALA A 407 -22.53 7.87 -1.12
CA ALA A 407 -21.44 6.95 -0.82
C ALA A 407 -21.34 5.83 -1.86
N VAL A 408 -22.48 5.24 -2.27
CA VAL A 408 -22.50 4.22 -3.33
C VAL A 408 -22.05 4.81 -4.67
N SER A 409 -22.57 5.97 -5.06
CA SER A 409 -22.24 6.59 -6.35
C SER A 409 -20.77 6.97 -6.45
N LEU A 410 -20.21 7.60 -5.42
CA LEU A 410 -18.81 7.97 -5.35
C LEU A 410 -17.90 6.74 -5.28
N SER A 411 -18.30 5.69 -4.57
CA SER A 411 -17.53 4.44 -4.52
C SER A 411 -17.40 3.77 -5.90
N ILE A 412 -18.46 3.81 -6.70
CA ILE A 412 -18.45 3.28 -8.07
C ILE A 412 -17.52 4.11 -8.96
N GLN A 413 -17.57 5.42 -8.82
CA GLN A 413 -16.83 6.35 -9.66
C GLN A 413 -15.34 6.37 -9.33
N TYR A 414 -14.96 6.41 -8.04
CA TYR A 414 -13.59 6.66 -7.60
C TYR A 414 -12.85 5.44 -7.08
N LEU A 415 -13.54 4.32 -6.77
CA LEU A 415 -12.94 3.08 -6.28
C LEU A 415 -13.26 1.87 -7.20
N PRO A 416 -12.79 1.88 -8.46
CA PRO A 416 -13.11 0.83 -9.43
C PRO A 416 -12.47 -0.52 -9.11
N GLU A 417 -11.38 -0.55 -8.37
CA GLU A 417 -10.65 -1.78 -8.01
C GLU A 417 -11.37 -2.62 -6.94
N ARG A 418 -12.20 -1.99 -6.12
CA ARG A 418 -12.97 -2.64 -5.06
C ARG A 418 -14.40 -2.92 -5.53
N ARG A 419 -15.09 -3.85 -4.88
CA ARG A 419 -16.45 -4.25 -5.23
C ARG A 419 -17.49 -3.75 -4.23
N LEU A 420 -18.70 -3.53 -4.73
CA LEU A 420 -19.87 -3.31 -3.90
C LEU A 420 -20.27 -4.63 -3.21
N PRO A 421 -20.85 -4.57 -1.99
CA PRO A 421 -21.17 -3.37 -1.21
C PRO A 421 -19.99 -2.85 -0.36
N ASP A 422 -18.91 -3.62 -0.23
CA ASP A 422 -17.79 -3.43 0.72
C ASP A 422 -17.20 -2.02 0.62
N LYS A 423 -16.82 -1.57 -0.59
CA LYS A 423 -16.26 -0.22 -0.80
C LYS A 423 -17.16 0.93 -0.34
N ALA A 424 -18.47 0.75 -0.43
CA ALA A 424 -19.43 1.77 0.00
C ALA A 424 -19.68 1.71 1.52
N ILE A 425 -19.60 0.51 2.11
CA ILE A 425 -19.63 0.31 3.57
C ILE A 425 -18.42 0.98 4.20
N ASP A 426 -17.23 0.80 3.64
CA ASP A 426 -16.00 1.44 4.13
C ASP A 426 -16.11 2.98 4.15
N ILE A 427 -16.65 3.59 3.07
CA ILE A 427 -16.88 5.04 3.02
C ILE A 427 -17.86 5.47 4.11
N MET A 428 -18.96 4.73 4.31
CA MET A 428 -19.95 5.05 5.34
C MET A 428 -19.34 4.95 6.73
N ASP A 429 -18.58 3.92 7.02
CA ASP A 429 -17.93 3.68 8.30
C ASP A 429 -16.91 4.78 8.63
N GLU A 430 -16.00 5.06 7.71
CA GLU A 430 -14.96 6.09 7.89
C GLU A 430 -15.55 7.49 8.00
N ALA A 431 -16.65 7.81 7.28
CA ALA A 431 -17.36 9.06 7.44
C ALA A 431 -17.99 9.19 8.83
N GLY A 432 -18.51 8.09 9.38
CA GLY A 432 -19.01 8.04 10.77
C GLY A 432 -17.93 8.33 11.79
N VAL A 433 -16.77 7.72 11.66
CA VAL A 433 -15.59 7.97 12.50
C VAL A 433 -15.16 9.44 12.42
N LEU A 434 -15.04 9.99 11.20
CA LEU A 434 -14.63 11.37 10.99
C LEU A 434 -15.52 12.37 11.74
N VAL A 435 -16.85 12.20 11.63
CA VAL A 435 -17.84 13.07 12.27
C VAL A 435 -17.86 12.89 13.79
N SER A 436 -17.72 11.65 14.27
CA SER A 436 -17.64 11.36 15.72
C SER A 436 -16.42 12.03 16.36
N LEU A 437 -15.23 11.90 15.74
CA LEU A 437 -14.00 12.51 16.23
C LEU A 437 -14.04 14.04 16.19
N ARG A 438 -14.68 14.65 15.18
CA ARG A 438 -14.89 16.11 15.15
C ARG A 438 -15.79 16.58 16.29
N ALA A 439 -16.89 15.88 16.51
CA ALA A 439 -17.81 16.22 17.59
C ALA A 439 -17.16 16.09 18.98
N GLU A 440 -16.28 15.11 19.17
CA GLU A 440 -15.50 14.97 20.41
C GLU A 440 -14.52 16.12 20.61
N LYS A 441 -13.81 16.56 19.56
CA LYS A 441 -12.89 17.70 19.61
C LYS A 441 -13.62 19.00 19.92
N ASP A 442 -14.73 19.26 19.23
CA ASP A 442 -15.55 20.45 19.47
C ASP A 442 -16.08 20.48 20.90
N ALA A 443 -16.44 19.33 21.47
CA ALA A 443 -16.89 19.22 22.87
C ALA A 443 -15.77 19.52 23.88
N VAL A 444 -14.52 19.10 23.60
CA VAL A 444 -13.34 19.37 24.43
C VAL A 444 -13.01 20.87 24.38
N GLU A 445 -12.99 21.47 23.19
CA GLU A 445 -12.71 22.91 23.02
C GLU A 445 -13.80 23.78 23.70
N GLU A 446 -15.08 23.38 23.64
CA GLU A 446 -16.16 24.06 24.38
C GLU A 446 -16.00 23.91 25.91
N HIS A 447 -15.45 22.78 26.39
CA HIS A 447 -15.17 22.60 27.83
C HIS A 447 -13.97 23.44 28.30
N GLU A 448 -12.91 23.53 27.50
CA GLU A 448 -11.74 24.36 27.79
C GLU A 448 -12.09 25.86 27.72
N ALA A 449 -12.92 26.28 26.77
CA ALA A 449 -13.41 27.67 26.68
C ALA A 449 -14.30 28.10 27.86
N LYS A 450 -15.04 27.15 28.46
CA LYS A 450 -15.89 27.43 29.66
C LYS A 450 -15.12 27.45 30.98
N SER A 451 -13.85 27.06 30.99
CA SER A 451 -13.00 27.09 32.18
C SER A 451 -12.21 28.41 32.35
N ALA A 452 -12.32 29.38 31.43
CA ALA A 452 -11.80 30.73 31.57
C ALA A 452 -12.82 31.62 32.30
N PRO A 453 -12.41 32.52 33.23
CA PRO A 453 -13.34 33.31 34.04
C PRO A 453 -14.14 34.28 33.18
N GLU A 454 -15.46 34.15 33.25
CA GLU A 454 -16.45 34.93 32.50
C GLU A 454 -16.56 36.37 33.00
N THR A 455 -16.60 37.31 32.04
CA THR A 455 -17.27 38.60 32.21
C THR A 455 -18.68 38.49 31.62
N ASP A 456 -19.63 38.75 32.47
CA ASP A 456 -21.07 38.77 32.36
C ASP A 456 -21.60 39.44 31.07
N SER A 457 -22.31 38.71 30.22
CA SER A 457 -23.41 39.22 29.39
C SER A 457 -24.28 38.05 28.89
N GLY A 458 -25.47 37.96 29.45
CA GLY A 458 -26.43 36.90 29.19
C GLY A 458 -26.99 36.93 27.78
N GLU A 459 -27.03 35.75 27.20
CA GLU A 459 -28.09 35.21 26.34
C GLU A 459 -27.91 33.69 26.30
N GLU A 460 -28.70 32.99 27.11
CA GLU A 460 -28.82 31.53 27.08
C GLU A 460 -29.41 31.10 25.73
N LYS A 461 -28.58 30.58 24.85
CA LYS A 461 -29.05 29.69 23.78
C LYS A 461 -29.02 28.26 24.32
N GLU A 462 -30.16 27.77 24.77
CA GLU A 462 -30.42 26.35 24.99
C GLU A 462 -30.09 25.56 23.72
N LYS A 463 -28.87 25.02 23.63
CA LYS A 463 -28.55 23.97 22.67
C LYS A 463 -29.14 22.66 23.18
N LYS A 464 -30.07 22.10 22.43
CA LYS A 464 -30.70 20.78 22.62
C LYS A 464 -29.63 19.73 22.88
N ALA A 465 -29.42 19.38 24.12
CA ALA A 465 -28.66 18.20 24.52
C ALA A 465 -29.41 16.96 24.01
N GLY A 466 -28.85 16.23 23.03
CA GLY A 466 -29.41 14.96 22.61
C GLY A 466 -29.46 14.64 21.10
N ALA A 467 -29.18 15.60 20.20
CA ALA A 467 -29.18 15.27 18.76
C ALA A 467 -27.81 14.69 18.33
N ARG A 468 -27.83 13.48 17.79
CA ARG A 468 -26.61 12.88 17.22
C ARG A 468 -26.09 13.74 16.07
N PRO A 469 -24.76 13.98 15.96
CA PRO A 469 -24.19 14.70 14.85
C PRO A 469 -24.56 14.01 13.53
N LYS A 470 -24.86 14.81 12.51
CA LYS A 470 -25.28 14.31 11.21
C LYS A 470 -24.07 14.27 10.28
N VAL A 471 -23.88 13.15 9.60
CA VAL A 471 -22.91 13.03 8.51
C VAL A 471 -23.38 13.93 7.36
N ALA A 472 -22.52 14.80 6.86
CA ALA A 472 -22.83 15.69 5.74
C ALA A 472 -22.25 15.11 4.41
N GLU A 473 -22.76 15.60 3.29
CA GLU A 473 -22.23 15.25 1.97
C GLU A 473 -20.73 15.57 1.84
N SER A 474 -20.26 16.67 2.48
CA SER A 474 -18.84 17.04 2.52
C SER A 474 -17.96 15.99 3.20
N ASP A 475 -18.47 15.32 4.24
CA ASP A 475 -17.70 14.32 4.98
C ASP A 475 -17.51 13.06 4.13
N ILE A 476 -18.53 12.63 3.40
CA ILE A 476 -18.48 11.49 2.48
C ILE A 476 -17.52 11.78 1.33
N LYS A 477 -17.56 13.00 0.78
CA LYS A 477 -16.65 13.44 -0.27
C LYS A 477 -15.20 13.47 0.22
N GLU A 478 -14.95 13.99 1.44
CA GLU A 478 -13.62 14.04 2.04
C GLU A 478 -13.04 12.64 2.25
N VAL A 479 -13.84 11.71 2.75
CA VAL A 479 -13.43 10.31 2.94
C VAL A 479 -13.15 9.65 1.60
N THR A 480 -14.04 9.81 0.63
CA THR A 480 -13.85 9.24 -0.71
C THR A 480 -12.58 9.79 -1.36
N ALA A 481 -12.30 11.10 -1.22
CA ALA A 481 -11.09 11.74 -1.73
C ALA A 481 -9.82 11.12 -1.13
N LYS A 482 -9.84 10.87 0.19
CA LYS A 482 -8.71 10.23 0.90
C LYS A 482 -8.52 8.78 0.44
N MET A 483 -9.58 7.98 0.35
CA MET A 483 -9.52 6.58 -0.06
C MET A 483 -9.10 6.42 -1.52
N ALA A 484 -9.56 7.31 -2.40
CA ALA A 484 -9.23 7.30 -3.82
C ALA A 484 -7.89 7.98 -4.15
N HIS A 485 -7.24 8.61 -3.17
CA HIS A 485 -6.05 9.44 -3.34
C HIS A 485 -6.22 10.56 -4.38
N VAL A 486 -7.42 11.17 -4.40
CA VAL A 486 -7.81 12.26 -5.31
C VAL A 486 -8.01 13.54 -4.49
N PRO A 487 -7.60 14.72 -4.98
CA PRO A 487 -7.91 15.98 -4.29
C PRO A 487 -9.42 16.19 -4.11
N LEU A 488 -9.82 16.74 -2.95
CA LEU A 488 -11.23 16.98 -2.63
C LEU A 488 -11.94 17.86 -3.67
N GLU A 489 -11.19 18.84 -4.22
CA GLU A 489 -11.66 19.77 -5.25
C GLU A 489 -12.19 19.08 -6.52
N ASN A 490 -11.75 17.85 -6.79
CA ASN A 490 -12.19 17.07 -7.95
C ASN A 490 -13.53 16.33 -7.70
N ILE A 491 -14.00 16.28 -6.45
CA ILE A 491 -15.25 15.60 -6.06
C ILE A 491 -16.39 16.62 -5.88
N ASP A 492 -16.08 17.90 -5.76
CA ASP A 492 -17.07 18.97 -5.59
C ASP A 492 -17.64 19.51 -6.92
N GLU A 493 -18.80 20.18 -6.84
CA GLU A 493 -19.48 20.78 -8.01
C GLU A 493 -18.65 21.88 -8.70
N ASP A 494 -17.56 22.32 -8.10
CA ASP A 494 -16.58 23.25 -8.70
C ASP A 494 -15.82 22.68 -9.91
N GLU A 495 -15.90 21.37 -10.17
CA GLU A 495 -15.31 20.76 -11.37
C GLU A 495 -15.87 21.40 -12.66
N LYS A 496 -17.16 21.71 -12.69
CA LYS A 496 -17.81 22.36 -13.86
C LYS A 496 -17.26 23.77 -14.07
N SER A 497 -16.99 24.52 -12.99
CA SER A 497 -16.41 25.86 -13.07
C SER A 497 -14.94 25.79 -13.52
N ASN A 498 -14.17 24.85 -12.98
CA ASN A 498 -12.78 24.59 -13.36
C ASN A 498 -12.66 24.18 -14.82
N LEU A 499 -13.54 23.28 -15.32
CA LEU A 499 -13.56 22.90 -16.73
C LEU A 499 -13.97 24.05 -17.64
N ARG A 500 -14.85 24.97 -17.20
CA ARG A 500 -15.22 26.16 -17.98
C ARG A 500 -14.04 27.08 -18.17
N GLU A 501 -13.23 27.29 -17.12
CA GLU A 501 -12.08 28.16 -17.09
C GLU A 501 -10.79 27.49 -17.60
N LEU A 502 -10.79 26.17 -17.81
CA LEU A 502 -9.63 25.38 -18.23
C LEU A 502 -8.83 26.01 -19.39
N PRO A 503 -9.46 26.46 -20.52
CA PRO A 503 -8.69 27.07 -21.62
C PRO A 503 -7.99 28.35 -21.18
N LYS A 504 -8.63 29.17 -20.34
CA LYS A 504 -8.06 30.43 -19.85
C LYS A 504 -6.88 30.17 -18.93
N LYS A 505 -7.04 29.29 -17.91
CA LYS A 505 -5.98 28.92 -16.97
C LYS A 505 -4.77 28.28 -17.68
N LEU A 506 -5.00 27.48 -18.72
CA LEU A 506 -3.93 26.91 -19.55
C LEU A 506 -3.18 27.99 -20.34
N LYS A 507 -3.91 28.94 -21.00
CA LYS A 507 -3.30 30.03 -21.77
C LYS A 507 -2.50 31.01 -20.89
N GLU A 508 -2.87 31.20 -19.65
CA GLU A 508 -2.10 31.99 -18.67
C GLU A 508 -0.73 31.38 -18.34
N GLN A 509 -0.60 30.06 -18.48
CA GLN A 509 0.63 29.35 -18.14
C GLN A 509 1.43 28.88 -19.36
N ILE A 510 0.78 28.63 -20.50
CA ILE A 510 1.37 28.14 -21.74
C ILE A 510 1.21 29.20 -22.79
N PHE A 511 2.32 29.74 -23.25
CA PHE A 511 2.35 30.88 -24.20
C PHE A 511 2.56 30.42 -25.64
N GLY A 512 1.82 31.01 -26.57
CA GLY A 512 2.01 30.85 -28.03
C GLY A 512 1.54 29.53 -28.63
N GLN A 513 0.77 28.75 -27.87
CA GLN A 513 0.21 27.45 -28.29
C GLN A 513 -1.33 27.42 -28.12
N ASP A 514 -2.00 28.51 -28.46
CA ASP A 514 -3.43 28.71 -28.24
C ASP A 514 -4.28 27.62 -28.92
N GLU A 515 -3.95 27.24 -30.15
CA GLU A 515 -4.68 26.21 -30.90
C GLU A 515 -4.54 24.83 -30.22
N ALA A 516 -3.33 24.50 -29.74
CA ALA A 516 -3.07 23.26 -29.01
C ALA A 516 -3.86 23.22 -27.69
N VAL A 517 -3.89 24.32 -26.95
CA VAL A 517 -4.65 24.45 -25.69
C VAL A 517 -6.15 24.33 -25.96
N GLU A 518 -6.69 24.92 -27.00
CA GLU A 518 -8.12 24.82 -27.31
C GLU A 518 -8.54 23.42 -27.73
N LYS A 519 -7.74 22.72 -28.55
CA LYS A 519 -8.00 21.33 -28.94
C LYS A 519 -7.98 20.42 -27.74
N LEU A 520 -6.98 20.57 -26.87
CA LEU A 520 -6.86 19.79 -25.64
C LEU A 520 -8.05 20.04 -24.70
N ALA A 521 -8.37 21.29 -24.42
CA ALA A 521 -9.45 21.65 -23.52
C ALA A 521 -10.82 21.20 -24.04
N LEU A 522 -11.05 21.24 -25.35
CA LEU A 522 -12.29 20.74 -25.96
C LEU A 522 -12.41 19.22 -25.80
N ALA A 523 -11.33 18.48 -26.03
CA ALA A 523 -11.35 17.02 -25.89
C ALA A 523 -11.59 16.59 -24.45
N VAL A 524 -10.91 17.23 -23.47
CA VAL A 524 -11.15 16.98 -22.03
C VAL A 524 -12.58 17.31 -21.65
N LYS A 525 -13.13 18.44 -22.08
CA LYS A 525 -14.53 18.81 -21.85
C LYS A 525 -15.51 17.80 -22.45
N LYS A 526 -15.24 17.29 -23.66
CA LYS A 526 -16.05 16.28 -24.33
C LYS A 526 -16.06 14.96 -23.53
N ALA A 527 -14.90 14.54 -23.03
CA ALA A 527 -14.77 13.34 -22.22
C ALA A 527 -15.56 13.46 -20.90
N ARG A 528 -15.39 14.58 -20.17
CA ARG A 528 -16.08 14.85 -18.89
C ARG A 528 -17.59 15.10 -19.04
N ALA A 529 -18.03 15.54 -20.22
CA ALA A 529 -19.46 15.68 -20.52
C ALA A 529 -20.18 14.34 -20.83
N GLY A 530 -19.47 13.21 -20.76
CA GLY A 530 -20.05 11.88 -20.99
C GLY A 530 -20.10 11.45 -22.46
N PHE A 531 -19.55 12.21 -23.41
CA PHE A 531 -19.48 11.83 -24.82
C PHE A 531 -18.28 10.93 -25.16
N ARG A 532 -17.82 10.15 -24.19
CA ARG A 532 -16.72 9.18 -24.34
C ARG A 532 -17.24 7.75 -24.42
N ASN A 533 -16.48 6.85 -25.01
CA ASN A 533 -16.71 5.42 -24.86
C ASN A 533 -16.21 4.99 -23.48
N LEU A 534 -17.07 4.36 -22.67
CA LEU A 534 -16.76 3.95 -21.30
C LEU A 534 -15.70 2.84 -21.23
N ASP A 535 -15.47 2.13 -22.32
CA ASP A 535 -14.45 1.07 -22.39
C ASP A 535 -13.05 1.58 -22.77
N LYS A 536 -12.88 2.90 -23.00
CA LYS A 536 -11.63 3.53 -23.40
C LYS A 536 -11.09 4.46 -22.28
N PRO A 537 -9.81 4.84 -22.33
CA PRO A 537 -9.28 5.89 -21.47
C PRO A 537 -10.11 7.18 -21.55
N GLU A 538 -10.02 8.02 -20.54
CA GLU A 538 -10.80 9.28 -20.48
C GLU A 538 -10.53 10.15 -21.70
N ALA A 539 -9.25 10.33 -22.05
CA ALA A 539 -8.84 10.96 -23.30
C ALA A 539 -7.43 10.49 -23.70
N SER A 540 -7.13 10.53 -25.00
CA SER A 540 -5.85 10.09 -25.55
C SER A 540 -5.32 11.11 -26.55
N PHE A 541 -4.10 11.62 -26.32
CA PHE A 541 -3.49 12.69 -27.09
C PHE A 541 -2.12 12.32 -27.61
N LEU A 542 -1.82 12.74 -28.85
CA LEU A 542 -0.47 12.75 -29.39
C LEU A 542 -0.04 14.21 -29.64
N PHE A 543 0.95 14.67 -28.87
CA PHE A 543 1.54 16.01 -29.00
C PHE A 543 2.74 15.97 -29.93
N VAL A 544 2.65 16.67 -31.06
CA VAL A 544 3.69 16.62 -32.09
C VAL A 544 4.24 18.02 -32.36
N GLY A 545 5.55 18.15 -32.51
CA GLY A 545 6.20 19.41 -32.83
C GLY A 545 7.66 19.47 -32.41
N PRO A 546 8.36 20.58 -32.68
CA PRO A 546 9.77 20.75 -32.35
C PRO A 546 10.09 20.60 -30.87
N THR A 547 11.38 20.42 -30.56
CA THR A 547 11.86 20.35 -29.17
C THR A 547 11.71 21.70 -28.46
N GLY A 548 11.36 21.72 -27.19
CA GLY A 548 11.34 22.96 -26.38
C GLY A 548 10.18 23.91 -26.64
N VAL A 549 9.09 23.46 -27.30
CA VAL A 549 7.90 24.31 -27.59
C VAL A 549 6.82 24.21 -26.53
N GLY A 550 7.00 23.38 -25.52
CA GLY A 550 6.10 23.28 -24.35
C GLY A 550 5.21 22.04 -24.28
N LYS A 551 5.45 20.95 -25.05
CA LYS A 551 4.64 19.71 -25.05
C LYS A 551 4.52 19.09 -23.65
N THR A 552 5.63 18.77 -23.03
CA THR A 552 5.70 18.20 -21.68
C THR A 552 5.20 19.17 -20.60
N GLU A 553 5.45 20.49 -20.78
CA GLU A 553 4.98 21.51 -19.85
C GLU A 553 3.46 21.66 -19.89
N LEU A 554 2.82 21.56 -21.06
CA LEU A 554 1.35 21.59 -21.18
C LEU A 554 0.72 20.44 -20.40
N THR A 555 1.30 19.23 -20.48
CA THR A 555 0.83 18.08 -19.71
C THR A 555 0.98 18.30 -18.21
N ARG A 556 2.10 18.87 -17.77
CA ARG A 556 2.36 19.19 -16.37
C ARG A 556 1.39 20.24 -15.81
N VAL A 557 1.11 21.27 -16.60
CA VAL A 557 0.15 22.32 -16.23
C VAL A 557 -1.28 21.78 -16.21
N LEU A 558 -1.64 20.92 -17.17
CA LEU A 558 -2.94 20.23 -17.17
C LEU A 558 -3.14 19.40 -15.89
N SER A 559 -2.15 18.59 -15.51
CA SER A 559 -2.15 17.82 -14.28
C SER A 559 -2.36 18.72 -13.05
N SER A 560 -1.65 19.82 -12.97
CA SER A 560 -1.78 20.77 -11.85
C SER A 560 -3.17 21.43 -11.78
N ILE A 561 -3.79 21.75 -12.94
CA ILE A 561 -5.12 22.41 -12.98
C ILE A 561 -6.24 21.41 -12.67
N LEU A 562 -6.12 20.17 -13.17
CA LEU A 562 -7.08 19.10 -12.89
C LEU A 562 -6.87 18.49 -11.51
N GLY A 563 -5.75 18.76 -10.83
CA GLY A 563 -5.40 18.15 -9.55
C GLY A 563 -5.12 16.64 -9.63
N GLU A 564 -4.76 16.13 -10.81
CA GLU A 564 -4.47 14.72 -11.03
C GLU A 564 -2.96 14.44 -10.99
N ASN A 565 -2.59 13.22 -10.56
CA ASN A 565 -1.20 12.81 -10.53
C ASN A 565 -0.63 12.65 -11.94
N LEU A 566 0.61 13.13 -12.15
CA LEU A 566 1.33 12.96 -13.41
C LEU A 566 2.28 11.77 -13.33
N LEU A 567 1.99 10.72 -14.08
CA LEU A 567 2.86 9.57 -14.26
C LEU A 567 3.66 9.74 -15.55
N ARG A 568 4.97 9.89 -15.45
CA ARG A 568 5.84 10.13 -16.62
C ARG A 568 6.72 8.93 -16.90
N PHE A 569 6.70 8.48 -18.16
CA PHE A 569 7.55 7.42 -18.70
C PHE A 569 8.34 7.99 -19.87
N ASP A 570 9.67 8.03 -19.75
CA ASP A 570 10.57 8.45 -20.83
C ASP A 570 10.87 7.27 -21.75
N MET A 571 10.38 7.34 -22.98
CA MET A 571 10.50 6.23 -23.93
C MET A 571 11.93 6.00 -24.42
N SER A 572 12.83 6.91 -24.13
CA SER A 572 14.26 6.69 -24.38
C SER A 572 14.85 5.54 -23.56
N GLU A 573 14.23 5.21 -22.39
CA GLU A 573 14.62 4.11 -21.55
C GLU A 573 14.07 2.75 -22.02
N TYR A 574 13.13 2.77 -23.00
CA TYR A 574 12.38 1.61 -23.47
C TYR A 574 12.58 1.32 -24.96
N GLN A 575 13.80 1.53 -25.44
CA GLN A 575 14.17 1.29 -26.85
C GLN A 575 14.39 -0.19 -27.15
N GLU A 576 14.81 -0.97 -26.15
CA GLU A 576 15.14 -2.38 -26.30
C GLU A 576 13.95 -3.27 -25.90
N SER A 577 13.78 -4.41 -26.59
CA SER A 577 12.67 -5.34 -26.33
C SER A 577 12.59 -5.82 -24.88
N TYR A 578 13.73 -6.08 -24.22
CA TYR A 578 13.75 -6.49 -22.83
C TYR A 578 13.23 -5.42 -21.87
N SER A 579 13.32 -4.15 -22.24
CA SER A 579 12.85 -3.05 -21.39
C SER A 579 11.33 -2.92 -21.35
N VAL A 580 10.62 -3.47 -22.36
CA VAL A 580 9.15 -3.58 -22.37
C VAL A 580 8.66 -4.42 -21.18
N SER A 581 9.40 -5.47 -20.82
CA SER A 581 9.08 -6.30 -19.65
C SER A 581 9.10 -5.52 -18.34
N LYS A 582 9.80 -4.39 -18.24
CA LYS A 582 9.76 -3.52 -17.05
C LYS A 582 8.41 -2.81 -16.92
N LEU A 583 7.74 -2.48 -18.04
CA LEU A 583 6.45 -1.79 -18.02
C LEU A 583 5.28 -2.73 -17.67
N ILE A 584 5.29 -3.97 -18.21
CA ILE A 584 4.18 -4.92 -18.09
C ILE A 584 4.49 -6.15 -17.24
N GLY A 585 5.71 -6.25 -16.69
CA GLY A 585 6.20 -7.40 -15.92
C GLY A 585 6.96 -8.42 -16.78
N SER A 586 7.82 -9.21 -16.15
CA SER A 586 8.57 -10.29 -16.79
C SER A 586 7.71 -11.56 -16.94
N ALA A 587 7.92 -12.33 -17.99
CA ALA A 587 7.24 -13.61 -18.18
C ALA A 587 7.64 -14.63 -17.10
N PRO A 588 6.77 -15.60 -16.75
CA PRO A 588 7.09 -16.66 -15.80
C PRO A 588 8.40 -17.37 -16.17
N GLY A 589 9.29 -17.53 -15.17
CA GLY A 589 10.58 -18.18 -15.32
C GLY A 589 11.76 -17.25 -15.65
N TYR A 590 11.54 -15.96 -15.85
CA TYR A 590 12.59 -14.96 -15.99
C TYR A 590 12.89 -14.24 -14.69
N VAL A 591 14.12 -13.75 -14.53
CA VAL A 591 14.55 -12.96 -13.36
C VAL A 591 13.68 -11.70 -13.24
N GLY A 592 13.10 -11.47 -12.05
CA GLY A 592 12.21 -10.33 -11.82
C GLY A 592 10.72 -10.59 -12.09
N TYR A 593 10.29 -11.84 -12.32
CA TYR A 593 8.87 -12.19 -12.45
C TYR A 593 8.02 -11.81 -11.24
N GLU A 594 8.60 -11.85 -10.03
CA GLU A 594 7.91 -11.44 -8.80
C GLU A 594 7.58 -9.95 -8.74
N ASN A 595 8.29 -9.12 -9.51
CA ASN A 595 8.01 -7.70 -9.65
C ASN A 595 6.96 -7.51 -10.74
N GLY A 596 5.82 -6.91 -10.39
CA GLY A 596 4.79 -6.51 -11.36
C GLY A 596 5.31 -5.49 -12.39
N GLY A 597 4.52 -5.21 -13.42
CA GLY A 597 4.85 -4.18 -14.39
C GLY A 597 4.78 -2.78 -13.78
N LEU A 598 5.80 -1.97 -14.01
CA LEU A 598 5.89 -0.61 -13.46
C LEU A 598 4.68 0.26 -13.86
N LEU A 599 4.24 0.17 -15.13
CA LEU A 599 3.08 0.91 -15.63
C LEU A 599 1.79 0.45 -14.95
N THR A 600 1.55 -0.86 -14.90
CA THR A 600 0.33 -1.43 -14.30
C THR A 600 0.27 -1.17 -12.81
N GLU A 601 1.40 -1.25 -12.11
CA GLU A 601 1.46 -0.98 -10.68
C GLU A 601 1.22 0.50 -10.35
N GLN A 602 1.81 1.43 -11.10
CA GLN A 602 1.62 2.87 -10.87
C GLN A 602 0.18 3.31 -11.16
N VAL A 603 -0.45 2.78 -12.22
CA VAL A 603 -1.84 3.08 -12.54
C VAL A 603 -2.79 2.50 -11.50
N ARG A 604 -2.54 1.29 -10.99
CA ARG A 604 -3.33 0.72 -9.89
C ARG A 604 -3.24 1.55 -8.62
N LYS A 605 -2.06 2.11 -8.31
CA LYS A 605 -1.90 3.04 -7.17
C LYS A 605 -2.56 4.40 -7.40
N ASN A 606 -2.68 4.83 -8.67
CA ASN A 606 -3.21 6.14 -9.05
C ASN A 606 -4.20 5.97 -10.21
N PRO A 607 -5.41 5.47 -9.97
CA PRO A 607 -6.38 5.16 -11.03
C PRO A 607 -6.92 6.41 -11.75
N HIS A 608 -6.81 7.58 -11.13
CA HIS A 608 -7.11 8.89 -11.73
C HIS A 608 -5.79 9.65 -11.92
N SER A 609 -5.21 9.55 -13.12
CA SER A 609 -3.90 10.13 -13.40
C SER A 609 -3.74 10.53 -14.85
N ILE A 610 -2.84 11.46 -15.09
CA ILE A 610 -2.37 11.79 -16.44
C ILE A 610 -1.09 11.01 -16.70
N ILE A 611 -1.11 10.15 -17.71
CA ILE A 611 0.02 9.31 -18.08
C ILE A 611 0.72 9.95 -19.26
N LEU A 612 1.98 10.32 -19.10
CA LEU A 612 2.82 10.93 -20.13
C LEU A 612 3.85 9.93 -20.63
N PHE A 613 3.73 9.52 -21.87
CA PHE A 613 4.77 8.81 -22.60
C PHE A 613 5.59 9.83 -23.41
N ASP A 614 6.77 10.18 -22.88
CA ASP A 614 7.62 11.23 -23.48
C ASP A 614 8.53 10.62 -24.55
N GLU A 615 8.64 11.27 -25.73
CA GLU A 615 9.43 10.83 -26.89
C GLU A 615 9.05 9.43 -27.42
N ILE A 616 7.74 9.24 -27.69
CA ILE A 616 7.17 7.93 -28.07
C ILE A 616 7.82 7.32 -29.33
N GLU A 617 8.35 8.14 -30.24
CA GLU A 617 9.08 7.68 -31.44
C GLU A 617 10.34 6.88 -31.13
N LYS A 618 10.85 6.94 -29.90
CA LYS A 618 12.01 6.18 -29.46
C LYS A 618 11.66 4.81 -28.88
N ALA A 619 10.37 4.59 -28.62
CA ALA A 619 9.90 3.35 -28.00
C ALA A 619 10.08 2.15 -28.93
N HIS A 620 10.35 0.97 -28.31
CA HIS A 620 10.33 -0.30 -29.04
C HIS A 620 8.93 -0.58 -29.62
N GLN A 621 8.85 -1.28 -30.74
CA GLN A 621 7.58 -1.55 -31.43
C GLN A 621 6.55 -2.28 -30.57
N ASP A 622 6.97 -3.14 -29.65
CA ASP A 622 6.07 -3.85 -28.74
C ASP A 622 5.31 -2.91 -27.80
N ILE A 623 5.85 -1.72 -27.48
CA ILE A 623 5.14 -0.73 -26.64
C ILE A 623 3.92 -0.19 -27.37
N TYR A 624 4.00 -0.01 -28.70
CA TYR A 624 2.83 0.40 -29.48
C TYR A 624 1.70 -0.64 -29.39
N ASN A 625 2.03 -1.93 -29.35
CA ASN A 625 1.03 -3.01 -29.18
C ASN A 625 0.36 -2.91 -27.80
N VAL A 626 1.13 -2.63 -26.75
CA VAL A 626 0.61 -2.39 -25.40
C VAL A 626 -0.31 -1.17 -25.36
N LEU A 627 0.12 -0.06 -25.98
CA LEU A 627 -0.68 1.15 -26.07
C LEU A 627 -1.96 0.94 -26.86
N LEU A 628 -1.93 0.18 -27.96
CA LEU A 628 -3.13 -0.17 -28.73
C LEU A 628 -4.16 -0.90 -27.89
N GLN A 629 -3.72 -1.84 -27.04
CA GLN A 629 -4.60 -2.55 -26.11
C GLN A 629 -5.22 -1.59 -25.09
N ILE A 630 -4.43 -0.67 -24.52
CA ILE A 630 -4.93 0.32 -23.56
C ILE A 630 -5.95 1.25 -24.24
N LEU A 631 -5.63 1.76 -25.45
CA LEU A 631 -6.48 2.69 -26.18
C LEU A 631 -7.82 2.07 -26.66
N ASP A 632 -7.87 0.74 -26.87
CA ASP A 632 -9.08 0.04 -27.30
C ASP A 632 -9.98 -0.41 -26.14
N TYR A 633 -9.36 -0.95 -25.08
CA TYR A 633 -10.10 -1.64 -24.01
C TYR A 633 -10.00 -0.91 -22.67
N GLY A 634 -9.26 0.17 -22.56
CA GLY A 634 -9.06 0.90 -21.30
C GLY A 634 -8.46 0.06 -20.18
N THR A 635 -7.87 -1.10 -20.48
CA THR A 635 -7.33 -2.02 -19.48
C THR A 635 -6.10 -2.73 -20.00
N LEU A 636 -5.17 -3.02 -19.10
CA LEU A 636 -3.97 -3.80 -19.38
C LEU A 636 -3.79 -4.87 -18.32
N THR A 637 -3.54 -6.10 -18.74
CA THR A 637 -3.22 -7.22 -17.84
C THR A 637 -1.72 -7.43 -17.84
N ASP A 638 -1.10 -7.43 -16.65
CA ASP A 638 0.32 -7.71 -16.50
C ASP A 638 0.62 -9.22 -16.65
N ASN A 639 1.89 -9.56 -16.72
CA ASN A 639 2.32 -10.96 -16.85
C ASN A 639 2.04 -11.82 -15.60
N GLN A 640 1.63 -11.21 -14.49
CA GLN A 640 1.14 -11.91 -13.29
C GLN A 640 -0.38 -12.14 -13.31
N GLY A 641 -1.07 -11.72 -14.38
CA GLY A 641 -2.52 -11.80 -14.50
C GLY A 641 -3.29 -10.68 -13.79
N ARG A 642 -2.61 -9.68 -13.23
CA ARG A 642 -3.25 -8.54 -12.56
C ARG A 642 -3.67 -7.51 -13.59
N LYS A 643 -4.92 -7.07 -13.50
CA LYS A 643 -5.52 -6.10 -14.41
C LYS A 643 -5.38 -4.68 -13.86
N ALA A 644 -4.89 -3.76 -14.68
CA ALA A 644 -4.88 -2.33 -14.41
C ALA A 644 -5.95 -1.63 -15.27
N ASP A 645 -6.66 -0.68 -14.68
CA ASP A 645 -7.76 0.07 -15.30
C ASP A 645 -7.31 1.47 -15.68
N PHE A 646 -7.33 1.77 -16.97
CA PHE A 646 -6.93 3.06 -17.55
C PHE A 646 -8.13 3.93 -17.95
N ARG A 647 -9.35 3.49 -17.72
CA ARG A 647 -10.58 4.18 -18.17
C ARG A 647 -10.75 5.58 -17.56
N ASN A 648 -10.15 5.81 -16.40
CA ASN A 648 -10.14 7.12 -15.73
C ASN A 648 -8.80 7.85 -15.86
N CYS A 649 -7.93 7.42 -16.79
CA CYS A 649 -6.65 8.05 -17.05
C CYS A 649 -6.70 8.88 -18.33
N ILE A 650 -5.99 10.01 -18.35
CA ILE A 650 -5.72 10.78 -19.56
C ILE A 650 -4.33 10.36 -20.09
N ILE A 651 -4.29 9.86 -21.32
CA ILE A 651 -3.05 9.42 -21.94
C ILE A 651 -2.49 10.53 -22.84
N VAL A 652 -1.27 10.96 -22.58
CA VAL A 652 -0.56 11.95 -23.40
C VAL A 652 0.74 11.33 -23.90
N MET A 653 0.94 11.37 -25.20
CA MET A 653 2.18 10.94 -25.84
C MET A 653 2.82 12.15 -26.48
N THR A 654 4.14 12.35 -26.32
CA THR A 654 4.86 13.41 -27.02
C THR A 654 5.75 12.83 -28.09
N SER A 655 5.86 13.54 -29.21
CA SER A 655 6.78 13.20 -30.30
C SER A 655 7.45 14.41 -30.89
N ASN A 656 8.70 14.21 -31.35
CA ASN A 656 9.47 15.17 -32.11
C ASN A 656 9.44 14.86 -33.63
N ALA A 657 8.54 13.96 -34.06
CA ALA A 657 8.36 13.62 -35.47
C ALA A 657 8.13 14.87 -36.31
N GLY A 658 8.82 14.96 -37.44
CA GLY A 658 8.74 16.10 -38.39
C GLY A 658 9.50 17.36 -37.98
N ALA A 659 10.13 17.43 -36.80
CA ALA A 659 10.90 18.58 -36.36
C ALA A 659 12.04 18.95 -37.35
N ARG A 660 12.79 17.93 -37.81
CA ARG A 660 13.89 18.11 -38.79
C ARG A 660 13.38 18.55 -40.18
N ASP A 661 12.19 18.15 -40.57
CA ASP A 661 11.62 18.48 -41.88
C ASP A 661 11.04 19.90 -41.85
N MET A 662 10.54 20.36 -40.72
CA MET A 662 10.18 21.79 -40.51
C MET A 662 11.40 22.71 -40.60
N GLU A 663 12.55 22.27 -40.09
CA GLU A 663 13.80 23.07 -40.19
C GLU A 663 14.29 23.20 -41.63
N LYS A 664 14.15 22.17 -42.48
CA LYS A 664 14.54 22.17 -43.90
C LYS A 664 13.61 23.01 -44.77
N GLY A 665 12.32 23.09 -44.41
CA GLY A 665 11.32 23.87 -45.14
C GLY A 665 11.44 25.40 -45.02
N THR A 666 12.35 25.93 -44.20
CA THR A 666 12.47 27.35 -43.86
C THR A 666 13.29 28.17 -44.89
N VAL A 667 13.73 27.59 -45.99
CA VAL A 667 14.47 28.28 -47.05
C VAL A 667 13.48 28.83 -48.09
N GLY A 668 12.76 29.93 -47.76
CA GLY A 668 11.86 30.65 -48.67
C GLY A 668 11.13 31.78 -47.98
N PHE A 669 10.98 32.94 -48.70
CA PHE A 669 10.27 34.14 -48.27
C PHE A 669 8.74 33.90 -48.21
N ALA A 670 8.21 33.35 -47.12
CA ALA A 670 6.76 33.24 -46.91
C ALA A 670 6.32 34.15 -45.75
N SER A 671 5.16 34.81 -45.89
CA SER A 671 4.54 35.58 -44.79
C SER A 671 4.12 34.73 -43.61
N ALA A 672 4.06 35.25 -42.37
CA ALA A 672 3.85 34.52 -41.12
C ALA A 672 2.60 33.62 -41.13
N GLY A 673 1.53 33.98 -41.81
CA GLY A 673 0.31 33.19 -41.92
C GLY A 673 0.43 31.95 -42.84
N THR A 674 1.21 32.05 -43.92
CA THR A 674 1.48 30.94 -44.85
C THR A 674 2.45 29.92 -44.26
N LYS A 675 3.36 30.34 -43.36
CA LYS A 675 4.29 29.42 -42.65
C LYS A 675 3.57 28.49 -41.70
N ARG A 676 2.59 28.97 -40.91
CA ARG A 676 1.83 28.11 -39.98
C ARG A 676 1.01 27.02 -40.70
N ALA A 677 0.43 27.36 -41.87
CA ALA A 677 -0.31 26.41 -42.69
C ALA A 677 0.62 25.32 -43.29
N SER A 678 1.85 25.73 -43.71
CA SER A 678 2.84 24.76 -44.21
C SER A 678 3.41 23.86 -43.13
N ASP A 679 3.66 24.40 -41.94
CA ASP A 679 4.17 23.64 -40.80
C ASP A 679 3.19 22.54 -40.36
N GLY A 680 1.88 22.84 -40.33
CA GLY A 680 0.85 21.88 -40.02
C GLY A 680 0.76 20.70 -41.01
N ALA A 681 0.96 20.98 -42.31
CA ALA A 681 0.96 19.96 -43.34
C ALA A 681 2.20 19.04 -43.24
N ILE A 682 3.38 19.62 -43.00
CA ILE A 682 4.64 18.89 -42.80
C ILE A 682 4.54 17.95 -41.58
N LEU A 683 4.04 18.47 -40.47
CA LEU A 683 3.83 17.65 -39.25
C LEU A 683 2.83 16.52 -39.49
N SER A 684 1.73 16.76 -40.20
CA SER A 684 0.74 15.75 -40.55
C SER A 684 1.34 14.62 -41.41
N GLU A 685 2.20 14.97 -42.39
CA GLU A 685 2.89 14.01 -43.23
C GLU A 685 3.92 13.20 -42.42
N ALA A 686 4.67 13.84 -41.54
CA ALA A 686 5.63 13.18 -40.66
C ALA A 686 4.95 12.19 -39.71
N VAL A 687 3.84 12.60 -39.11
CA VAL A 687 3.01 11.70 -38.26
C VAL A 687 2.48 10.51 -39.07
N ALA A 688 2.13 10.73 -40.35
CA ALA A 688 1.64 9.65 -41.22
C ALA A 688 2.73 8.63 -41.60
N LYS A 689 3.99 9.05 -41.61
CA LYS A 689 5.14 8.20 -41.86
C LYS A 689 5.57 7.41 -40.61
N GLU A 690 5.54 8.05 -39.47
CA GLU A 690 6.06 7.48 -38.21
C GLU A 690 5.04 6.53 -37.52
N PHE A 691 3.77 6.91 -37.52
CA PHE A 691 2.72 6.21 -36.81
C PHE A 691 1.75 5.52 -37.76
N SER A 692 1.45 4.24 -37.49
CA SER A 692 0.50 3.45 -38.28
C SER A 692 -0.90 4.09 -38.33
N PRO A 693 -1.66 3.93 -39.42
CA PRO A 693 -3.05 4.40 -39.47
C PRO A 693 -3.93 3.86 -38.34
N GLU A 694 -3.66 2.63 -37.95
CA GLU A 694 -4.35 1.95 -36.84
C GLU A 694 -4.15 2.70 -35.52
N PHE A 695 -2.93 3.04 -35.17
CA PHE A 695 -2.59 3.79 -33.96
C PHE A 695 -3.24 5.19 -33.95
N ARG A 696 -3.11 5.91 -35.09
CA ARG A 696 -3.65 7.29 -35.21
C ARG A 696 -5.18 7.35 -35.06
N ASN A 697 -5.91 6.35 -35.57
CA ASN A 697 -7.37 6.30 -35.50
C ASN A 697 -7.93 6.00 -34.10
N ARG A 698 -7.08 5.59 -33.17
CA ARG A 698 -7.47 5.32 -31.77
C ARG A 698 -7.31 6.53 -30.86
N LEU A 699 -6.60 7.57 -31.33
CA LEU A 699 -6.39 8.80 -30.59
C LEU A 699 -7.59 9.74 -30.69
N ASP A 700 -7.95 10.39 -29.57
CA ASP A 700 -9.02 11.39 -29.57
C ASP A 700 -8.58 12.67 -30.28
N ALA A 701 -7.30 13.06 -30.15
CA ALA A 701 -6.77 14.19 -30.90
C ALA A 701 -5.24 14.11 -31.09
N ILE A 702 -4.81 14.58 -32.27
CA ILE A 702 -3.41 14.90 -32.55
C ILE A 702 -3.26 16.43 -32.42
N VAL A 703 -2.43 16.84 -31.46
CA VAL A 703 -2.20 18.25 -31.11
C VAL A 703 -0.84 18.68 -31.63
N THR A 704 -0.85 19.62 -32.57
CA THR A 704 0.37 20.13 -33.20
C THR A 704 0.87 21.39 -32.48
N PHE A 705 2.17 21.44 -32.22
CA PHE A 705 2.87 22.56 -31.60
C PHE A 705 3.71 23.31 -32.66
N ALA A 706 3.51 24.60 -32.75
CA ALA A 706 4.26 25.46 -33.67
C ALA A 706 5.54 25.99 -33.02
N HIS A 707 6.47 26.51 -33.85
CA HIS A 707 7.61 27.26 -33.35
C HIS A 707 7.16 28.49 -32.55
N LEU A 708 7.93 28.83 -31.51
CA LEU A 708 7.64 29.98 -30.65
C LEU A 708 8.08 31.29 -31.31
N GLU A 709 7.20 32.26 -31.27
CA GLU A 709 7.51 33.62 -31.71
C GLU A 709 8.39 34.39 -30.71
N LYS A 710 9.15 35.39 -31.14
CA LYS A 710 10.02 36.17 -30.22
C LYS A 710 9.26 36.86 -29.08
N SER A 711 8.05 37.34 -29.33
CA SER A 711 7.16 37.88 -28.28
C SER A 711 6.83 36.88 -27.17
N VAL A 712 6.64 35.62 -27.55
CA VAL A 712 6.33 34.53 -26.66
C VAL A 712 7.55 34.14 -25.82
N THR A 713 8.75 34.12 -26.39
CA THR A 713 9.99 33.78 -25.67
C THR A 713 10.30 34.77 -24.55
N THR A 714 9.94 36.06 -24.73
CA THR A 714 10.06 37.07 -23.67
C THR A 714 9.14 36.77 -22.47
N ASN A 715 7.91 36.31 -22.71
CA ASN A 715 6.99 35.92 -21.66
C ASN A 715 7.47 34.67 -20.90
N ILE A 716 8.07 33.70 -21.60
CA ILE A 716 8.68 32.52 -20.99
C ILE A 716 9.87 32.93 -20.10
N ALA A 717 10.72 33.88 -20.57
CA ALA A 717 11.81 34.40 -19.77
C ALA A 717 11.30 35.12 -18.50
N ARG A 718 10.21 35.91 -18.63
CA ARG A 718 9.54 36.54 -17.47
C ARG A 718 9.11 35.49 -16.43
N LYS A 719 8.40 34.44 -16.84
CA LYS A 719 7.97 33.36 -15.97
C LYS A 719 9.16 32.65 -15.29
N ALA A 720 10.27 32.43 -16.00
CA ALA A 720 11.48 31.84 -15.45
C ALA A 720 12.09 32.74 -14.36
N ILE A 721 12.17 34.06 -14.62
CA ILE A 721 12.69 35.02 -13.63
C ILE A 721 11.76 35.19 -12.45
N GLU A 722 10.44 35.20 -12.65
CA GLU A 722 9.44 35.21 -11.55
C GLU A 722 9.57 33.99 -10.66
N LYS A 723 9.82 32.80 -11.22
CA LYS A 723 10.06 31.55 -10.45
C LYS A 723 11.32 31.65 -9.58
N ILE A 724 12.38 32.32 -10.09
CA ILE A 724 13.56 32.65 -9.28
C ILE A 724 13.16 33.63 -8.16
N GLY A 725 12.36 34.64 -8.50
CA GLY A 725 11.82 35.62 -7.53
C GLY A 725 11.00 34.97 -6.39
N GLN A 726 10.17 33.96 -6.71
CA GLN A 726 9.42 33.19 -5.70
C GLN A 726 10.34 32.44 -4.74
N ARG A 727 11.40 31.78 -5.27
CA ARG A 727 12.42 31.12 -4.44
C ARG A 727 13.15 32.10 -3.51
N LEU A 728 13.48 33.30 -4.02
CA LEU A 728 14.09 34.36 -3.21
C LEU A 728 13.14 34.94 -2.17
N SER A 729 11.86 35.07 -2.50
CA SER A 729 10.82 35.53 -1.57
C SER A 729 10.65 34.61 -0.37
N ALA A 730 10.81 33.29 -0.54
CA ALA A 730 10.83 32.31 0.56
C ALA A 730 11.98 32.59 1.55
N GLN A 731 13.08 33.20 1.08
CA GLN A 731 14.22 33.67 1.89
C GLN A 731 14.08 35.14 2.35
N LYS A 732 12.90 35.76 2.19
CA LYS A 732 12.60 37.17 2.50
C LYS A 732 13.37 38.19 1.67
N ILE A 733 13.82 37.82 0.45
CA ILE A 733 14.51 38.68 -0.48
C ILE A 733 13.54 39.09 -1.60
N LYS A 734 13.36 40.37 -1.84
CA LYS A 734 12.51 40.89 -2.93
C LYS A 734 13.31 41.05 -4.21
N LEU A 735 12.87 40.41 -5.31
CA LEU A 735 13.41 40.56 -6.64
C LEU A 735 12.61 41.63 -7.42
N SER A 736 13.31 42.54 -8.13
CA SER A 736 12.73 43.55 -9.03
C SER A 736 13.48 43.54 -10.34
N PHE A 737 12.78 43.52 -11.47
CA PHE A 737 13.38 43.50 -12.82
C PHE A 737 12.49 44.27 -13.81
N LEU A 738 13.06 44.72 -14.93
CA LEU A 738 12.37 45.40 -16.02
C LEU A 738 12.21 44.47 -17.23
N ASP A 739 11.34 44.83 -18.16
CA ASP A 739 11.05 44.03 -19.36
C ASP A 739 12.28 43.81 -20.26
N ASP A 740 13.22 44.77 -20.27
CA ASP A 740 14.49 44.64 -20.98
C ASP A 740 15.33 43.43 -20.51
N VAL A 741 15.24 43.08 -19.24
CA VAL A 741 15.89 41.88 -18.69
C VAL A 741 15.28 40.62 -19.27
N CYS A 742 13.95 40.59 -19.40
CA CYS A 742 13.25 39.44 -19.98
C CYS A 742 13.62 39.26 -21.45
N ALA A 743 13.68 40.34 -22.21
CA ALA A 743 14.09 40.30 -23.61
C ALA A 743 15.55 39.83 -23.77
N PHE A 744 16.45 40.30 -22.91
CA PHE A 744 17.86 39.91 -22.92
C PHE A 744 18.04 38.40 -22.58
N VAL A 745 17.37 37.90 -21.56
CA VAL A 745 17.42 36.49 -21.20
C VAL A 745 16.80 35.61 -22.28
N ALA A 746 15.70 36.05 -22.89
CA ALA A 746 15.06 35.36 -24.00
C ALA A 746 15.99 35.26 -25.23
N GLU A 747 16.66 36.35 -25.59
CA GLU A 747 17.58 36.37 -26.73
C GLU A 747 18.80 35.46 -26.53
N LYS A 748 19.35 35.43 -25.31
CA LYS A 748 20.50 34.57 -24.96
C LYS A 748 20.12 33.10 -24.80
N GLY A 749 18.90 32.82 -24.34
CA GLY A 749 18.44 31.47 -24.00
C GLY A 749 17.68 30.73 -25.11
N TYR A 750 17.20 31.44 -26.14
CA TYR A 750 16.45 30.82 -27.24
C TYR A 750 17.37 30.42 -28.39
N SER A 751 17.20 29.19 -28.86
CA SER A 751 17.80 28.72 -30.12
C SER A 751 16.77 27.93 -30.93
N LEU A 752 16.93 27.92 -32.27
CA LEU A 752 16.00 27.14 -33.12
C LEU A 752 16.05 25.64 -32.86
N GLU A 753 17.22 25.10 -32.46
CA GLU A 753 17.44 23.69 -32.20
C GLU A 753 16.82 23.24 -30.86
N PHE A 754 16.99 24.03 -29.79
CA PHE A 754 16.55 23.65 -28.44
C PHE A 754 15.28 24.40 -27.98
N GLY A 755 14.74 25.28 -28.81
CA GLY A 755 13.56 26.08 -28.50
C GLY A 755 13.73 26.91 -27.23
N ALA A 756 12.69 26.97 -26.41
CA ALA A 756 12.70 27.68 -25.14
C ALA A 756 13.31 26.90 -23.97
N ARG A 757 13.79 25.65 -24.16
CA ARG A 757 14.28 24.77 -23.07
C ARG A 757 15.43 25.39 -22.29
N ASN A 758 16.32 26.10 -22.99
CA ASN A 758 17.48 26.73 -22.38
C ASN A 758 17.16 28.08 -21.70
N ILE A 759 16.01 28.71 -21.96
CA ILE A 759 15.69 30.04 -21.38
C ILE A 759 15.70 29.97 -19.83
N SER A 760 15.13 28.92 -19.22
CA SER A 760 15.13 28.76 -17.78
C SER A 760 16.54 28.56 -17.22
N ARG A 761 17.38 27.79 -17.92
CA ARG A 761 18.77 27.57 -17.53
C ARG A 761 19.57 28.85 -17.67
N THR A 762 19.40 29.56 -18.77
CA THR A 762 20.06 30.86 -18.99
C THR A 762 19.64 31.89 -17.94
N ALA A 763 18.37 31.91 -17.52
CA ALA A 763 17.92 32.73 -16.41
C ALA A 763 18.60 32.34 -15.07
N GLU A 764 18.76 31.06 -14.80
CA GLU A 764 19.48 30.57 -13.60
C GLU A 764 20.98 30.94 -13.67
N ASP A 765 21.64 30.70 -14.81
CA ASP A 765 23.08 30.99 -14.98
C ASP A 765 23.37 32.51 -14.91
N LEU A 766 22.52 33.34 -15.49
CA LEU A 766 22.74 34.80 -15.54
C LEU A 766 22.25 35.54 -14.29
N ILE A 767 21.28 34.99 -13.56
CA ILE A 767 20.63 35.70 -12.45
C ILE A 767 20.90 34.98 -11.10
N ALA A 768 20.61 33.67 -11.00
CA ALA A 768 20.72 32.97 -9.74
C ALA A 768 22.20 32.71 -9.36
N THR A 769 23.01 32.25 -10.30
CA THR A 769 24.42 31.92 -10.06
C THR A 769 25.22 33.12 -9.51
N PRO A 770 25.15 34.33 -10.02
CA PRO A 770 25.86 35.49 -9.45
C PRO A 770 25.36 35.95 -8.09
N LEU A 771 24.18 35.47 -7.68
CA LEU A 771 23.59 35.82 -6.40
C LEU A 771 23.96 34.84 -5.28
N ILE A 772 24.46 33.64 -5.61
CA ILE A 772 24.72 32.56 -4.62
C ILE A 772 25.61 33.04 -3.48
N ASP A 773 26.79 33.55 -3.81
CA ASP A 773 27.77 33.99 -2.81
C ASP A 773 27.24 35.16 -1.97
N LYS A 774 26.54 36.06 -2.61
CA LYS A 774 25.94 37.22 -1.95
C LYS A 774 24.81 36.83 -0.98
N ILE A 775 23.98 35.84 -1.37
CA ILE A 775 22.89 35.32 -0.51
C ILE A 775 23.45 34.52 0.67
N LEU A 776 24.54 33.78 0.46
CA LEU A 776 25.15 32.94 1.51
C LEU A 776 25.95 33.76 2.52
N PHE A 777 26.65 34.81 2.08
CA PHE A 777 27.62 35.53 2.89
C PHE A 777 27.21 36.95 3.26
N GLU A 778 26.19 37.55 2.58
CA GLU A 778 25.72 38.91 2.80
C GLU A 778 24.22 38.91 3.23
N LYS A 779 23.80 39.83 4.07
CA LYS A 779 22.40 39.99 4.46
C LYS A 779 21.67 40.85 3.45
N ILE A 780 21.17 40.27 2.36
CA ILE A 780 20.46 40.97 1.28
C ILE A 780 18.96 40.94 1.57
N LYS A 781 18.29 42.09 1.35
CA LYS A 781 16.83 42.23 1.42
C LYS A 781 16.15 42.47 0.07
N ARG A 782 16.90 43.06 -0.89
CA ARG A 782 16.38 43.43 -2.22
C ARG A 782 17.42 43.17 -3.28
N VAL A 783 16.98 42.63 -4.41
CA VAL A 783 17.78 42.44 -5.63
C VAL A 783 17.07 43.18 -6.75
N THR A 784 17.81 44.04 -7.44
CA THR A 784 17.32 44.78 -8.63
C THR A 784 18.17 44.43 -9.81
N ILE A 785 17.54 43.99 -10.90
CA ILE A 785 18.20 43.57 -12.13
C ILE A 785 17.87 44.59 -13.25
N SER A 786 18.89 45.03 -13.98
CA SER A 786 18.76 45.95 -15.13
C SER A 786 19.74 45.55 -16.20
N VAL A 787 19.44 45.93 -17.45
CA VAL A 787 20.37 45.81 -18.60
C VAL A 787 21.01 47.15 -18.85
N LYS A 788 22.36 47.19 -18.94
CA LYS A 788 23.11 48.36 -19.32
C LYS A 788 24.19 47.98 -20.30
N SER A 789 24.29 48.72 -21.41
CA SER A 789 25.31 48.52 -22.46
C SER A 789 25.38 47.06 -22.99
N GLY A 790 24.26 46.30 -22.99
CA GLY A 790 24.22 44.93 -23.46
C GLY A 790 24.70 43.89 -22.45
N GLU A 791 24.87 44.27 -21.17
CA GLU A 791 25.21 43.36 -20.07
C GLU A 791 24.21 43.47 -18.92
N LEU A 792 24.10 42.41 -18.15
CA LEU A 792 23.15 42.27 -17.04
C LEU A 792 23.79 42.77 -15.75
N HIS A 793 23.24 43.82 -15.16
CA HIS A 793 23.72 44.42 -13.93
C HIS A 793 22.78 44.05 -12.77
N ILE A 794 23.34 43.38 -11.76
CA ILE A 794 22.65 42.94 -10.54
C ILE A 794 23.08 43.84 -9.38
N LYS A 795 22.14 44.63 -8.85
CA LYS A 795 22.33 45.42 -7.62
C LYS A 795 21.64 44.73 -6.47
N THR A 796 22.37 44.55 -5.36
CA THR A 796 21.91 44.03 -4.08
C THR A 796 21.84 45.14 -3.05
N ALA A 797 20.77 45.16 -2.23
CA ALA A 797 20.60 46.09 -1.13
C ALA A 797 20.02 45.43 0.10
#